data_b4c661461fd4d0b042952f47afc08c14
#
_entry.id   b4c661461fd4d0b042952f47afc08c14
#
_cell.length_a   1.000
_cell.length_b   1.000
_cell.length_c   1.000
_cell.angle_alpha   90.00
_cell.angle_beta   90.00
_cell.angle_gamma   90.00
#
_symmetry.space_group_name_H-M   'P 1'
#
loop_
_entity.id
_entity.type
_entity.pdbx_description
1 polymer ?
#
loop_
_entity_poly.entity_id
_entity_poly.type
_entity_poly.pdbx_seq_one_letter_code
_entity_poly.pdbx_strand_id
1 'polypeptide(L)'
;MSEMTLTLADVAIAYRKAKVDLYLSSNPSLLKIMQYEEDLEANLQSLWLKLAGESEDWVREDEFLGSYSFVPKSVHLPQASSTFEPVQFSNPAKSWKSLKTSLGELSMGRVKTEFRQASECSMEFHVLSTLWLLKVGEKYDAKLTPSARGNRLRRRRDNRVNELSLGSFVPYHGPFRQWRDDGLRTMKDALNGGKKIVALTADVTSFYHELNPDFMLNEAYMEMLGLSLDDFERKLNRLFIEALTAWSARSALGRGLPVGLPASAVVANMALVELDRVMEQEVVPLYYARYVDDIMLVMHDGSSFTTAREVWQWLFRRSNEHLSWEDEVAPRNLSVVFQSQYLRTSRIVFSNKKNKIFLLEGESGLAMVASIARHAHERASEWRSLPVLPEDAAGVATDMVAATQLDGELADNLRKADSLTMRRANFALKLRSFEAYERDLEPSDWEAHRTAFYLAFIDHVLVLPHFFDLASYIPRVVKLATACADFERLADILAAIERVVAEVADHCDVSIKAGEGLIIDPTAVLERWTTSLQESIGDSIVAAFPPVLQSKEETSWNSHMAGREGWVYTRGWEVSRVQEMHQRLFDHDLAHRPRRFAFLPPELVSRGTVRREDCSSVSGLTHLLRPEIEDGLTILGGWLNWEAGTFPLGVAFATRPFNLAEVYLLAKSPFDELLQEDLNTVILALRGFLISGKMPHYVQDPAGPGRKVLMIDSRRAKGRKRIALASWKTSYDSWIASAMQAKDPDRGRYQRLVTMVNEVISRSGSIDYLVFPELSIPARWFVRIAQKLHLQGISLIAGIEYQHVDGKGVKNQVWCSFGHVGLGFPSMTVFRQDKQRPAVGEEQELHRLAAVSLRPEEEWNAPPVIKHGNFTFSVLVCSELTNISYRAGLAGHIDALFVPEWNRDIHTFDSLVESAALDIHAYIVQCNDRQFGDSRIRAPYKDSWRRDVVRVKGGVSDYFVVGEIDVVALRQFQSSHRSPSGPFKPVPDGFVIDQKRVVMPTTDKRTADDELSSERGALGWVAS
;
A
#
# COMPACT_ATOMS: atom_id res chain seq x y z
N MET A 1 -21.80 31.54 21.68
CA MET A 1 -20.97 30.46 21.23
C MET A 1 -21.61 29.18 21.76
N SER A 2 -22.12 28.30 20.91
CA SER A 2 -22.78 27.04 21.35
C SER A 2 -21.70 26.17 22.04
N GLU A 3 -21.96 25.79 23.28
CA GLU A 3 -21.22 24.70 23.94
C GLU A 3 -21.19 23.51 22.96
N MET A 4 -20.01 23.07 22.60
CA MET A 4 -19.83 21.92 21.71
C MET A 4 -20.12 20.68 22.54
N THR A 5 -21.36 20.19 22.46
CA THR A 5 -21.80 18.99 23.19
C THR A 5 -21.23 17.77 22.47
N LEU A 6 -20.39 16.98 23.17
CA LEU A 6 -19.88 15.70 22.70
C LEU A 6 -21.04 14.72 22.43
N THR A 7 -21.11 14.19 21.24
CA THR A 7 -22.12 13.19 20.83
C THR A 7 -21.57 11.77 20.85
N LEU A 8 -22.43 10.79 20.96
CA LEU A 8 -22.05 9.37 20.84
C LEU A 8 -21.44 9.07 19.45
N ALA A 9 -21.93 9.74 18.40
CA ALA A 9 -21.36 9.64 17.06
C ALA A 9 -19.90 10.16 16.96
N ASP A 10 -19.50 11.14 17.76
CA ASP A 10 -18.10 11.59 17.85
C ASP A 10 -17.21 10.49 18.42
N VAL A 11 -17.69 9.78 19.46
CA VAL A 11 -16.97 8.64 20.07
C VAL A 11 -16.89 7.48 19.08
N ALA A 12 -17.97 7.20 18.34
CA ALA A 12 -17.98 6.15 17.30
C ALA A 12 -17.02 6.45 16.14
N ILE A 13 -16.89 7.72 15.72
CA ILE A 13 -15.88 8.13 14.73
C ILE A 13 -14.47 7.98 15.30
N ALA A 14 -14.25 8.37 16.54
CA ALA A 14 -12.95 8.19 17.18
C ALA A 14 -12.60 6.70 17.25
N TYR A 15 -13.54 5.82 17.59
CA TYR A 15 -13.36 4.38 17.55
C TYR A 15 -13.00 3.86 16.15
N ARG A 16 -13.75 4.27 15.11
CA ARG A 16 -13.49 3.86 13.72
C ARG A 16 -12.05 4.17 13.27
N LYS A 17 -11.52 5.33 13.67
CA LYS A 17 -10.13 5.71 13.39
C LYS A 17 -9.13 4.96 14.25
N ALA A 18 -9.41 4.82 15.56
CA ALA A 18 -8.55 4.10 16.50
C ALA A 18 -8.32 2.65 16.05
N LYS A 19 -9.38 1.97 15.60
CA LYS A 19 -9.30 0.60 15.07
C LYS A 19 -8.33 0.49 13.87
N VAL A 20 -8.39 1.42 12.93
CA VAL A 20 -7.48 1.45 11.78
C VAL A 20 -6.04 1.74 12.20
N ASP A 21 -5.82 2.72 13.08
CA ASP A 21 -4.50 3.08 13.56
C ASP A 21 -3.87 1.93 14.37
N LEU A 22 -4.67 1.21 15.18
CA LEU A 22 -4.21 0.04 15.92
C LEU A 22 -3.90 -1.14 14.99
N TYR A 23 -4.71 -1.41 13.98
CA TYR A 23 -4.45 -2.44 12.97
C TYR A 23 -3.13 -2.21 12.23
N LEU A 24 -2.76 -0.96 11.99
CA LEU A 24 -1.49 -0.60 11.35
C LEU A 24 -0.29 -0.61 12.32
N SER A 25 -0.53 -0.86 13.60
CA SER A 25 0.54 -1.02 14.60
C SER A 25 1.32 -2.33 14.40
N SER A 26 2.42 -2.49 15.11
CA SER A 26 3.26 -3.70 15.03
C SER A 26 2.61 -4.94 15.67
N ASN A 27 1.64 -4.74 16.57
CA ASN A 27 0.92 -5.82 17.26
C ASN A 27 -0.55 -5.40 17.48
N PRO A 28 -1.46 -5.68 16.54
CA PRO A 28 -2.81 -5.13 16.54
C PRO A 28 -3.80 -5.77 17.55
N SER A 29 -3.47 -6.87 18.21
CA SER A 29 -4.35 -7.58 19.17
C SER A 29 -5.78 -7.80 18.64
N LEU A 30 -5.89 -8.50 17.51
CA LEU A 30 -7.13 -8.60 16.72
C LEU A 30 -8.31 -9.21 17.49
N LEU A 31 -8.06 -10.24 18.29
CA LEU A 31 -9.11 -10.90 19.07
C LEU A 31 -9.61 -10.00 20.20
N LYS A 32 -8.77 -9.17 20.81
CA LYS A 32 -9.19 -8.18 21.81
C LYS A 32 -10.08 -7.10 21.18
N ILE A 33 -9.78 -6.67 19.96
CA ILE A 33 -10.65 -5.74 19.20
C ILE A 33 -12.01 -6.39 18.91
N MET A 34 -12.03 -7.63 18.44
CA MET A 34 -13.25 -8.38 18.17
C MET A 34 -14.12 -8.49 19.45
N GLN A 35 -13.53 -8.88 20.58
CA GLN A 35 -14.23 -8.96 21.86
C GLN A 35 -14.84 -7.61 22.29
N TYR A 36 -14.13 -6.52 22.09
CA TYR A 36 -14.68 -5.18 22.36
C TYR A 36 -15.87 -4.84 21.44
N GLU A 37 -15.82 -5.28 20.18
CA GLU A 37 -16.88 -5.02 19.20
C GLU A 37 -18.14 -5.88 19.40
N GLU A 38 -18.07 -6.98 20.15
CA GLU A 38 -19.25 -7.80 20.48
C GLU A 38 -20.30 -6.99 21.26
N ASP A 39 -19.84 -6.05 22.11
CA ASP A 39 -20.70 -5.14 22.87
C ASP A 39 -20.41 -3.67 22.51
N LEU A 40 -20.15 -3.38 21.21
CA LEU A 40 -19.65 -2.10 20.75
C LEU A 40 -20.49 -0.91 21.22
N GLU A 41 -21.82 -0.99 21.07
CA GLU A 41 -22.72 0.09 21.47
C GLU A 41 -22.63 0.39 22.96
N ALA A 42 -22.70 -0.64 23.79
CA ALA A 42 -22.63 -0.49 25.25
C ALA A 42 -21.27 0.08 25.68
N ASN A 43 -20.17 -0.39 25.04
CA ASN A 43 -18.81 0.08 25.33
C ASN A 43 -18.63 1.55 24.95
N LEU A 44 -19.09 1.95 23.76
CA LEU A 44 -19.00 3.35 23.32
C LEU A 44 -19.89 4.28 24.16
N GLN A 45 -21.08 3.81 24.53
CA GLN A 45 -21.99 4.56 25.39
C GLN A 45 -21.42 4.71 26.82
N SER A 46 -20.83 3.67 27.37
CA SER A 46 -20.14 3.73 28.68
C SER A 46 -19.03 4.78 28.66
N LEU A 47 -18.15 4.76 27.65
CA LEU A 47 -17.09 5.76 27.53
C LEU A 47 -17.64 7.17 27.33
N TRP A 48 -18.71 7.34 26.53
CA TRP A 48 -19.36 8.64 26.34
C TRP A 48 -19.92 9.19 27.65
N LEU A 49 -20.58 8.34 28.49
CA LEU A 49 -21.09 8.73 29.79
C LEU A 49 -19.95 9.10 30.75
N LYS A 50 -18.84 8.35 30.79
CA LYS A 50 -17.65 8.70 31.57
C LYS A 50 -17.10 10.08 31.18
N LEU A 51 -17.03 10.40 29.88
CA LEU A 51 -16.55 11.69 29.36
C LEU A 51 -17.51 12.86 29.67
N ALA A 52 -18.83 12.61 29.67
CA ALA A 52 -19.84 13.60 30.01
C ALA A 52 -19.96 13.81 31.54
N GLY A 53 -19.56 12.86 32.35
CA GLY A 53 -19.64 12.88 33.81
C GLY A 53 -18.64 13.85 34.45
N GLU A 54 -18.81 14.07 35.77
CA GLU A 54 -17.94 14.94 36.57
C GLU A 54 -16.73 14.21 37.12
N SER A 55 -16.82 12.88 37.36
CA SER A 55 -15.71 12.08 37.88
C SER A 55 -14.63 11.90 36.78
N GLU A 56 -13.38 12.13 37.18
CA GLU A 56 -12.20 12.02 36.33
C GLU A 56 -11.26 10.86 36.74
N ASP A 57 -11.59 10.13 37.83
CA ASP A 57 -10.72 9.11 38.40
C ASP A 57 -10.55 7.85 37.53
N TRP A 58 -11.54 7.56 36.69
CA TRP A 58 -11.55 6.41 35.80
C TRP A 58 -10.37 6.38 34.80
N VAL A 59 -9.81 7.55 34.43
CA VAL A 59 -8.64 7.61 33.55
C VAL A 59 -7.36 7.04 34.15
N ARG A 60 -7.39 6.76 35.48
CA ARG A 60 -6.27 6.18 36.23
C ARG A 60 -6.46 4.70 36.54
N GLU A 61 -7.60 4.11 36.19
CA GLU A 61 -7.90 2.71 36.45
C GLU A 61 -7.10 1.76 35.54
N ASP A 62 -6.68 0.60 36.04
CA ASP A 62 -5.91 -0.39 35.28
C ASP A 62 -6.67 -0.93 34.08
N GLU A 63 -7.97 -1.15 34.25
CA GLU A 63 -8.86 -1.63 33.20
C GLU A 63 -8.91 -0.64 32.03
N PHE A 64 -8.97 0.66 32.30
CA PHE A 64 -8.95 1.71 31.30
C PHE A 64 -7.58 1.90 30.64
N LEU A 65 -6.50 1.91 31.44
CA LEU A 65 -5.15 2.15 30.92
C LEU A 65 -4.59 0.97 30.11
N GLY A 66 -5.01 -0.26 30.45
CA GLY A 66 -4.42 -1.47 29.92
C GLY A 66 -3.02 -1.77 30.50
N SER A 67 -2.19 -2.42 29.72
CA SER A 67 -0.89 -2.91 30.16
C SER A 67 0.28 -2.52 29.23
N TYR A 68 1.41 -3.18 29.42
CA TYR A 68 2.57 -3.09 28.54
C TYR A 68 3.20 -4.48 28.34
N SER A 69 3.88 -4.65 27.21
CA SER A 69 4.64 -5.84 26.88
C SER A 69 6.07 -5.49 26.47
N PHE A 70 6.81 -6.49 26.04
CA PHE A 70 8.16 -6.33 25.53
C PHE A 70 8.27 -6.93 24.12
N VAL A 71 9.04 -6.27 23.27
CA VAL A 71 9.37 -6.75 21.93
C VAL A 71 10.88 -6.85 21.75
N PRO A 72 11.39 -7.85 21.04
CA PRO A 72 12.81 -8.01 20.76
C PRO A 72 13.38 -6.77 20.05
N LYS A 73 14.54 -6.28 20.51
CA LYS A 73 15.20 -5.11 19.92
C LYS A 73 16.53 -5.41 19.30
N SER A 74 17.47 -5.97 20.07
CA SER A 74 18.81 -6.29 19.60
C SER A 74 19.48 -7.38 20.44
N VAL A 75 20.46 -8.06 19.84
CA VAL A 75 21.35 -9.03 20.52
C VAL A 75 22.75 -8.46 20.44
N HIS A 76 23.41 -8.37 21.58
CA HIS A 76 24.79 -7.92 21.71
C HIS A 76 25.69 -9.08 22.10
N LEU A 77 26.56 -9.46 21.17
CA LEU A 77 27.56 -10.50 21.43
C LEU A 77 28.69 -9.92 22.24
N PRO A 78 29.30 -10.69 23.19
CA PRO A 78 30.50 -10.27 23.89
C PRO A 78 31.60 -9.94 22.89
N GLN A 79 32.38 -8.89 23.14
CA GLN A 79 33.51 -8.56 22.27
C GLN A 79 34.53 -9.69 22.37
N ALA A 80 34.74 -10.38 21.24
CA ALA A 80 35.82 -11.36 21.15
C ALA A 80 37.18 -10.65 21.39
N SER A 81 38.02 -11.23 22.29
CA SER A 81 39.40 -10.82 22.40
C SER A 81 40.10 -11.06 21.06
N SER A 82 41.12 -10.29 20.73
CA SER A 82 41.85 -10.33 19.44
C SER A 82 42.52 -11.68 19.10
N THR A 83 42.36 -12.70 19.91
CA THR A 83 42.89 -14.08 19.76
C THR A 83 41.87 -15.07 19.21
N PHE A 84 40.63 -14.66 18.92
CA PHE A 84 39.56 -15.54 18.45
C PHE A 84 39.37 -15.42 16.92
N GLU A 85 39.65 -16.49 16.19
CA GLU A 85 39.32 -16.60 14.78
C GLU A 85 37.88 -17.10 14.66
N PRO A 86 36.94 -16.28 14.16
CA PRO A 86 35.53 -16.69 14.06
C PRO A 86 35.36 -17.73 12.95
N VAL A 87 34.88 -18.91 13.30
CA VAL A 87 34.45 -19.91 12.32
C VAL A 87 33.06 -19.51 11.80
N GLN A 88 32.95 -19.31 10.49
CA GLN A 88 31.69 -19.03 9.82
C GLN A 88 31.08 -20.32 9.27
N PHE A 89 29.86 -20.61 9.67
CA PHE A 89 29.06 -21.72 9.13
C PHE A 89 28.00 -21.17 8.16
N SER A 90 27.73 -21.92 7.10
CA SER A 90 26.60 -21.60 6.21
C SER A 90 25.25 -21.73 6.88
N ASN A 91 25.13 -22.51 7.94
CA ASN A 91 23.92 -22.64 8.76
C ASN A 91 24.08 -21.81 10.04
N PRO A 92 23.26 -20.76 10.25
CA PRO A 92 23.31 -19.88 11.43
C PRO A 92 23.12 -20.60 12.77
N ALA A 93 22.36 -21.70 12.80
CA ALA A 93 22.18 -22.49 14.02
C ALA A 93 23.50 -23.17 14.46
N LYS A 94 24.33 -23.60 13.51
CA LYS A 94 25.67 -24.13 13.81
C LYS A 94 26.59 -23.02 14.30
N SER A 95 26.56 -21.85 13.68
CA SER A 95 27.31 -20.68 14.13
C SER A 95 26.92 -20.28 15.56
N TRP A 96 25.64 -20.26 15.86
CA TRP A 96 25.12 -19.98 17.20
C TRP A 96 25.56 -21.01 18.23
N LYS A 97 25.46 -22.32 17.90
CA LYS A 97 25.95 -23.43 18.77
C LYS A 97 27.43 -23.32 19.04
N SER A 98 28.26 -23.09 18.02
CA SER A 98 29.70 -22.90 18.14
C SER A 98 30.04 -21.72 19.04
N LEU A 99 29.32 -20.57 18.86
CA LEU A 99 29.50 -19.40 19.70
C LEU A 99 29.20 -19.71 21.18
N LYS A 100 28.09 -20.40 21.48
CA LYS A 100 27.72 -20.79 22.85
C LYS A 100 28.79 -21.63 23.50
N THR A 101 29.32 -22.63 22.77
CA THR A 101 30.39 -23.48 23.26
C THR A 101 31.65 -22.68 23.60
N SER A 102 32.06 -21.80 22.69
CA SER A 102 33.28 -20.97 22.88
C SER A 102 33.13 -19.99 24.05
N LEU A 103 31.94 -19.39 24.23
CA LEU A 103 31.65 -18.49 25.36
C LEU A 103 31.71 -19.21 26.70
N GLY A 104 31.22 -20.47 26.76
CA GLY A 104 31.28 -21.31 27.94
C GLY A 104 32.71 -21.71 28.29
N GLU A 105 33.49 -22.16 27.31
CA GLU A 105 34.90 -22.58 27.48
C GLU A 105 35.82 -21.43 27.91
N LEU A 106 35.57 -20.23 27.37
CA LEU A 106 36.45 -19.06 27.62
C LEU A 106 35.96 -18.15 28.78
N SER A 107 34.87 -18.50 29.44
CA SER A 107 34.25 -17.68 30.50
C SER A 107 34.04 -16.20 30.08
N MET A 108 33.72 -15.96 28.82
CA MET A 108 33.64 -14.61 28.19
C MET A 108 32.35 -13.84 28.51
N GLY A 109 31.52 -14.32 29.44
CA GLY A 109 30.22 -13.70 29.78
C GLY A 109 29.06 -14.19 28.93
N ARG A 110 27.86 -13.78 29.28
CA ARG A 110 26.63 -14.16 28.59
C ARG A 110 26.33 -13.18 27.44
N VAL A 111 25.57 -13.66 26.44
CA VAL A 111 25.02 -12.82 25.37
C VAL A 111 24.00 -11.86 25.98
N LYS A 112 24.05 -10.57 25.63
CA LYS A 112 23.07 -9.59 26.11
C LYS A 112 21.96 -9.43 25.10
N THR A 113 20.71 -9.61 25.54
CA THR A 113 19.51 -9.33 24.78
C THR A 113 18.84 -8.07 25.28
N GLU A 114 18.54 -7.15 24.36
CA GLU A 114 17.85 -5.92 24.65
C GLU A 114 16.40 -6.01 24.16
N PHE A 115 15.45 -5.71 25.04
CA PHE A 115 14.04 -5.61 24.72
C PHE A 115 13.60 -4.15 24.70
N ARG A 116 12.55 -3.86 23.96
CA ARG A 116 11.88 -2.56 23.95
C ARG A 116 10.50 -2.72 24.57
N GLN A 117 10.17 -1.83 25.52
CA GLN A 117 8.82 -1.74 26.03
C GLN A 117 7.85 -1.29 24.94
N ALA A 118 6.73 -1.97 24.78
CA ALA A 118 5.61 -1.63 23.92
C ALA A 118 4.34 -1.45 24.75
N SER A 119 3.42 -0.61 24.32
CA SER A 119 2.15 -0.44 25.01
C SER A 119 1.13 -1.50 24.58
N GLU A 120 0.32 -1.94 25.51
CA GLU A 120 -0.90 -2.73 25.33
C GLU A 120 -2.08 -1.99 25.98
N CYS A 121 -2.32 -0.78 25.48
CA CYS A 121 -3.42 0.05 25.99
C CYS A 121 -4.78 -0.58 25.69
N SER A 122 -5.78 -0.31 26.53
CA SER A 122 -7.15 -0.74 26.30
C SER A 122 -7.76 -0.09 25.06
N MET A 123 -8.85 -0.66 24.53
CA MET A 123 -9.55 -0.05 23.40
C MET A 123 -10.18 1.30 23.80
N GLU A 124 -10.71 1.44 24.99
CA GLU A 124 -11.23 2.72 25.50
C GLU A 124 -10.15 3.81 25.51
N PHE A 125 -8.91 3.49 25.91
CA PHE A 125 -7.80 4.43 25.89
C PHE A 125 -7.40 4.82 24.46
N HIS A 126 -7.43 3.88 23.51
CA HIS A 126 -7.23 4.19 22.09
C HIS A 126 -8.32 5.12 21.55
N VAL A 127 -9.59 4.94 21.95
CA VAL A 127 -10.70 5.80 21.56
C VAL A 127 -10.54 7.20 22.16
N LEU A 128 -10.22 7.31 23.46
CA LEU A 128 -9.92 8.61 24.10
C LEU A 128 -8.78 9.33 23.41
N SER A 129 -7.69 8.62 23.13
CA SER A 129 -6.52 9.12 22.40
C SER A 129 -6.91 9.71 21.04
N THR A 130 -7.75 8.99 20.29
CA THR A 130 -8.18 9.44 18.97
C THR A 130 -9.19 10.59 19.05
N LEU A 131 -10.09 10.57 20.03
CA LEU A 131 -11.00 11.70 20.29
C LEU A 131 -10.22 12.97 20.62
N TRP A 132 -9.18 12.84 21.47
CA TRP A 132 -8.26 13.95 21.75
C TRP A 132 -7.59 14.45 20.46
N LEU A 133 -7.12 13.57 19.56
CA LEU A 133 -6.56 13.98 18.27
C LEU A 133 -7.53 14.82 17.44
N LEU A 134 -8.82 14.43 17.43
CA LEU A 134 -9.84 15.09 16.61
C LEU A 134 -10.28 16.45 17.19
N LYS A 135 -10.30 16.61 18.50
CA LYS A 135 -10.85 17.80 19.15
C LYS A 135 -9.77 18.77 19.67
N VAL A 136 -8.65 18.26 20.14
CA VAL A 136 -7.55 19.05 20.74
C VAL A 136 -6.25 18.95 19.95
N GLY A 137 -5.84 17.73 19.61
CA GLY A 137 -4.60 17.43 18.91
C GLY A 137 -4.50 18.12 17.55
N GLU A 138 -5.63 18.36 16.88
CA GLU A 138 -5.66 19.08 15.60
C GLU A 138 -5.15 20.52 15.74
N LYS A 139 -5.44 21.19 16.88
CA LYS A 139 -4.97 22.53 17.15
C LYS A 139 -3.47 22.58 17.42
N TYR A 140 -2.96 21.57 18.13
CA TYR A 140 -1.52 21.41 18.34
C TYR A 140 -0.78 21.08 17.04
N ASP A 141 -1.25 20.10 16.26
CA ASP A 141 -0.64 19.75 14.97
C ASP A 141 -0.60 20.93 13.99
N ALA A 142 -1.59 21.82 14.04
CA ALA A 142 -1.62 23.04 13.21
C ALA A 142 -0.47 24.03 13.54
N LYS A 143 0.15 23.94 14.73
CA LYS A 143 1.29 24.78 15.14
C LYS A 143 2.65 24.24 14.72
N LEU A 144 2.71 22.99 14.22
CA LEU A 144 3.91 22.38 13.68
C LEU A 144 4.29 23.02 12.34
N THR A 145 5.57 23.30 12.18
CA THR A 145 6.13 23.85 10.93
C THR A 145 6.12 22.80 9.80
N PRO A 146 6.29 23.20 8.54
CA PRO A 146 6.47 22.27 7.42
C PRO A 146 7.71 21.38 7.55
N SER A 147 8.68 21.74 8.38
CA SER A 147 9.88 20.94 8.64
C SER A 147 9.58 19.66 9.45
N ALA A 148 8.52 19.66 10.27
CA ALA A 148 8.01 18.48 10.93
C ALA A 148 7.18 17.64 9.94
N ARG A 149 7.77 16.62 9.32
CA ARG A 149 7.17 15.83 8.24
C ARG A 149 6.46 14.57 8.73
N GLY A 150 6.93 13.94 9.79
CA GLY A 150 6.40 12.68 10.31
C GLY A 150 5.15 12.86 11.16
N ASN A 151 4.25 11.86 11.11
CA ASN A 151 3.06 11.74 11.96
C ASN A 151 2.19 13.02 11.99
N ARG A 152 1.93 13.60 10.81
CA ARG A 152 1.01 14.74 10.65
C ARG A 152 -0.41 14.25 10.48
N LEU A 153 -1.35 14.95 11.10
CA LEU A 153 -2.78 14.63 10.97
C LEU A 153 -3.27 14.83 9.54
N ARG A 154 -4.15 13.95 9.09
CA ARG A 154 -4.78 14.04 7.77
C ARG A 154 -5.80 15.16 7.75
N ARG A 155 -5.59 16.17 6.90
CA ARG A 155 -6.41 17.36 6.80
C ARG A 155 -7.21 17.44 5.50
N ARG A 156 -8.33 18.12 5.55
CA ARG A 156 -9.15 18.53 4.40
C ARG A 156 -8.54 19.78 3.75
N ARG A 157 -9.09 20.22 2.61
CA ARG A 157 -8.64 21.43 1.92
C ARG A 157 -8.89 22.70 2.71
N ASP A 158 -9.90 22.71 3.56
CA ASP A 158 -10.20 23.81 4.50
C ASP A 158 -9.27 23.83 5.73
N ASN A 159 -8.25 23.01 5.72
CA ASN A 159 -7.25 22.81 6.77
C ASN A 159 -7.79 22.19 8.08
N ARG A 160 -9.04 21.75 8.14
CA ARG A 160 -9.58 20.99 9.27
C ARG A 160 -9.17 19.53 9.17
N VAL A 161 -9.09 18.84 10.30
CA VAL A 161 -8.83 17.40 10.32
C VAL A 161 -9.95 16.67 9.57
N ASN A 162 -9.57 15.67 8.77
CA ASN A 162 -10.56 14.84 8.08
C ASN A 162 -11.10 13.77 9.04
N GLU A 163 -12.21 14.06 9.68
CA GLU A 163 -12.85 13.17 10.64
C GLU A 163 -13.34 11.86 9.97
N LEU A 164 -13.80 11.92 8.72
CA LEU A 164 -14.36 10.76 8.01
C LEU A 164 -13.30 9.84 7.39
N SER A 165 -12.06 10.31 7.21
CA SER A 165 -11.00 9.46 6.65
C SER A 165 -10.65 8.31 7.57
N LEU A 166 -10.27 7.18 6.97
CA LEU A 166 -9.73 6.05 7.71
C LEU A 166 -8.34 6.39 8.24
N GLY A 167 -8.10 6.08 9.52
CA GLY A 167 -6.89 6.46 10.23
C GLY A 167 -6.76 7.95 10.48
N SER A 168 -5.87 8.33 11.37
CA SER A 168 -5.69 9.70 11.82
C SER A 168 -4.61 10.45 11.07
N PHE A 169 -3.58 9.74 10.60
CA PHE A 169 -2.35 10.32 10.07
C PHE A 169 -2.22 10.24 8.54
N VAL A 170 -1.42 11.15 7.99
CA VAL A 170 -0.95 11.02 6.60
C VAL A 170 -0.06 9.77 6.50
N PRO A 171 -0.25 8.89 5.49
CA PRO A 171 0.58 7.70 5.32
C PRO A 171 2.07 8.03 5.24
N TYR A 172 2.90 7.30 5.98
CA TYR A 172 4.30 7.64 6.25
C TYR A 172 5.20 7.71 5.01
N HIS A 173 4.95 6.88 4.00
CA HIS A 173 5.87 6.74 2.85
C HIS A 173 5.97 7.99 1.96
N GLY A 174 4.91 8.78 1.83
CA GLY A 174 4.94 10.05 1.11
C GLY A 174 5.82 11.08 1.81
N PRO A 175 5.49 11.48 3.04
CA PRO A 175 6.28 12.43 3.83
C PRO A 175 7.72 11.99 4.08
N PHE A 176 7.95 10.68 4.32
CA PHE A 176 9.29 10.14 4.51
C PHE A 176 10.16 10.26 3.25
N ARG A 177 9.59 9.92 2.09
CA ARG A 177 10.28 10.12 0.81
C ARG A 177 10.59 11.58 0.57
N GLN A 178 9.62 12.47 0.81
CA GLN A 178 9.78 13.90 0.63
C GLN A 178 10.86 14.48 1.55
N TRP A 179 10.87 14.07 2.83
CA TRP A 179 11.91 14.42 3.79
C TRP A 179 13.32 14.09 3.25
N ARG A 180 13.51 12.90 2.73
CA ARG A 180 14.79 12.43 2.18
C ARG A 180 15.14 13.11 0.86
N ASP A 181 14.21 13.12 -0.09
CA ASP A 181 14.47 13.55 -1.48
C ASP A 181 14.68 15.06 -1.57
N ASP A 182 13.99 15.86 -0.75
CA ASP A 182 14.22 17.30 -0.66
C ASP A 182 15.61 17.61 -0.09
N GLY A 183 16.05 16.89 0.93
CA GLY A 183 17.41 17.01 1.48
C GLY A 183 18.49 16.67 0.45
N LEU A 184 18.34 15.53 -0.25
CA LEU A 184 19.30 15.12 -1.29
C LEU A 184 19.32 16.11 -2.46
N ARG A 185 18.17 16.67 -2.84
CA ARG A 185 18.08 17.72 -3.87
C ARG A 185 18.82 18.97 -3.45
N THR A 186 18.60 19.45 -2.23
CA THR A 186 19.29 20.63 -1.69
C THR A 186 20.79 20.43 -1.67
N MET A 187 21.28 19.25 -1.24
CA MET A 187 22.72 18.93 -1.29
C MET A 187 23.26 19.01 -2.71
N LYS A 188 22.57 18.38 -3.68
CA LYS A 188 22.96 18.38 -5.08
C LYS A 188 23.00 19.78 -5.68
N ASP A 189 21.98 20.60 -5.41
CA ASP A 189 21.88 21.96 -5.95
C ASP A 189 22.97 22.88 -5.37
N ALA A 190 23.26 22.74 -4.08
CA ALA A 190 24.35 23.49 -3.44
C ALA A 190 25.74 23.12 -3.98
N LEU A 191 26.00 21.81 -4.17
CA LEU A 191 27.26 21.31 -4.74
C LEU A 191 27.42 21.71 -6.21
N ASN A 192 26.36 21.63 -7.02
CA ASN A 192 26.37 22.12 -8.41
C ASN A 192 26.64 23.63 -8.49
N GLY A 193 26.21 24.40 -7.47
CA GLY A 193 26.53 25.82 -7.31
C GLY A 193 27.95 26.11 -6.76
N GLY A 194 28.80 25.05 -6.71
CA GLY A 194 30.20 25.18 -6.26
C GLY A 194 30.37 25.40 -4.75
N LYS A 195 29.33 25.16 -3.94
CA LYS A 195 29.34 25.38 -2.51
C LYS A 195 29.87 24.16 -1.77
N LYS A 196 30.66 24.35 -0.73
CA LYS A 196 30.99 23.32 0.26
C LYS A 196 29.88 23.28 1.28
N ILE A 197 29.44 22.06 1.65
CA ILE A 197 28.32 21.84 2.56
C ILE A 197 28.64 20.84 3.67
N VAL A 198 27.96 21.00 4.79
CA VAL A 198 27.88 20.06 5.89
C VAL A 198 26.49 19.44 5.85
N ALA A 199 26.42 18.12 5.74
CA ALA A 199 25.18 17.35 5.91
C ALA A 199 25.24 16.59 7.23
N LEU A 200 24.30 16.85 8.14
CA LEU A 200 24.18 16.21 9.44
C LEU A 200 22.88 15.43 9.50
N THR A 201 22.96 14.16 9.92
CA THR A 201 21.79 13.38 10.33
C THR A 201 21.92 13.01 11.80
N ALA A 202 20.85 13.18 12.56
CA ALA A 202 20.81 12.90 13.99
C ALA A 202 19.48 12.20 14.35
N ASP A 203 19.53 11.37 15.37
CA ASP A 203 18.36 10.63 15.91
C ASP A 203 18.31 10.86 17.42
N VAL A 204 17.14 11.21 17.96
CA VAL A 204 16.94 11.38 19.40
C VAL A 204 16.94 10.03 20.09
N THR A 205 17.79 9.86 21.08
CA THR A 205 17.94 8.57 21.79
C THR A 205 16.73 8.28 22.65
N SER A 206 16.11 7.11 22.44
CA SER A 206 14.97 6.60 23.25
C SER A 206 13.83 7.61 23.39
N PHE A 207 13.57 8.41 22.35
CA PHE A 207 12.72 9.59 22.36
C PHE A 207 11.41 9.41 23.13
N TYR A 208 10.56 8.46 22.75
CA TYR A 208 9.29 8.22 23.42
C TYR A 208 9.43 7.79 24.88
N HIS A 209 10.52 7.11 25.23
CA HIS A 209 10.74 6.59 26.59
C HIS A 209 11.29 7.64 27.56
N GLU A 210 11.80 8.76 27.04
CA GLU A 210 12.38 9.85 27.84
C GLU A 210 11.49 11.10 27.87
N LEU A 211 10.30 11.05 27.28
CA LEU A 211 9.36 12.17 27.29
C LEU A 211 8.34 12.05 28.43
N ASN A 212 8.13 13.16 29.13
CA ASN A 212 7.02 13.37 30.07
C ASN A 212 5.99 14.28 29.40
N PRO A 213 4.68 13.92 29.36
CA PRO A 213 3.65 14.69 28.69
C PRO A 213 3.20 15.96 29.44
N ASP A 214 3.66 16.23 30.66
CA ASP A 214 3.22 17.32 31.53
C ASP A 214 3.29 18.70 30.90
N PHE A 215 4.24 18.92 29.96
CA PHE A 215 4.40 20.18 29.23
C PHE A 215 3.14 20.56 28.42
N MET A 216 2.32 19.62 28.05
CA MET A 216 1.05 19.84 27.34
C MET A 216 -0.05 20.46 28.21
N LEU A 217 0.13 20.48 29.54
CA LEU A 217 -0.72 21.18 30.50
C LEU A 217 -0.15 22.56 30.92
N ASN A 218 1.04 22.91 30.49
CA ASN A 218 1.70 24.15 30.83
C ASN A 218 1.09 25.33 30.06
N GLU A 219 0.46 26.26 30.76
CA GLU A 219 -0.20 27.42 30.15
C GLU A 219 0.81 28.32 29.41
N ALA A 220 2.02 28.54 29.97
CA ALA A 220 3.06 29.30 29.29
C ALA A 220 3.52 28.64 27.97
N TYR A 221 3.51 27.32 27.90
CA TYR A 221 3.78 26.58 26.66
C TYR A 221 2.65 26.78 25.62
N MET A 222 1.38 26.71 26.07
CA MET A 222 0.23 26.96 25.18
C MET A 222 0.21 28.42 24.70
N GLU A 223 0.56 29.39 25.55
CA GLU A 223 0.68 30.78 25.19
C GLU A 223 1.81 31.01 24.18
N MET A 224 2.98 30.41 24.38
CA MET A 224 4.10 30.41 23.43
C MET A 224 3.69 29.91 22.04
N LEU A 225 2.81 28.93 21.98
CA LEU A 225 2.23 28.43 20.73
C LEU A 225 1.14 29.34 20.16
N GLY A 226 0.61 30.28 20.92
CA GLY A 226 -0.59 31.05 20.57
C GLY A 226 -1.80 30.10 20.44
N LEU A 227 -1.96 29.17 21.37
CA LEU A 227 -3.00 28.17 21.39
C LEU A 227 -4.11 28.57 22.40
N SER A 228 -5.37 28.50 22.00
CA SER A 228 -6.52 28.70 22.87
C SER A 228 -7.41 27.46 22.84
N LEU A 229 -7.72 26.93 24.01
CA LEU A 229 -8.62 25.80 24.21
C LEU A 229 -9.88 26.31 24.94
N ASP A 230 -11.05 25.84 24.54
CA ASP A 230 -12.30 26.06 25.28
C ASP A 230 -12.36 25.15 26.52
N ASP A 231 -13.42 25.26 27.33
CA ASP A 231 -13.53 24.51 28.58
C ASP A 231 -13.62 23.00 28.40
N PHE A 232 -14.35 22.54 27.35
CA PHE A 232 -14.42 21.14 27.01
C PHE A 232 -13.05 20.62 26.52
N GLU A 233 -12.39 21.34 25.64
CA GLU A 233 -11.06 21.00 25.13
C GLU A 233 -10.01 20.97 26.25
N ARG A 234 -10.07 21.89 27.22
CA ARG A 234 -9.21 21.88 28.41
C ARG A 234 -9.46 20.65 29.28
N LYS A 235 -10.71 20.30 29.51
CA LYS A 235 -11.09 19.07 30.24
C LYS A 235 -10.53 17.83 29.51
N LEU A 236 -10.79 17.72 28.22
CA LEU A 236 -10.32 16.58 27.42
C LEU A 236 -8.79 16.50 27.38
N ASN A 237 -8.09 17.65 27.28
CA ASN A 237 -6.63 17.71 27.32
C ASN A 237 -6.10 17.22 28.66
N ARG A 238 -6.68 17.67 29.77
CA ARG A 238 -6.30 17.23 31.11
C ARG A 238 -6.52 15.72 31.29
N LEU A 239 -7.70 15.19 30.98
CA LEU A 239 -8.02 13.77 31.09
C LEU A 239 -7.03 12.90 30.31
N PHE A 240 -6.73 13.30 29.07
CA PHE A 240 -5.80 12.54 28.23
C PHE A 240 -4.36 12.57 28.77
N ILE A 241 -3.86 13.74 29.19
CA ILE A 241 -2.50 13.85 29.73
C ILE A 241 -2.36 13.14 31.06
N GLU A 242 -3.39 13.18 31.92
CA GLU A 242 -3.42 12.42 33.16
C GLU A 242 -3.40 10.90 32.90
N ALA A 243 -4.16 10.41 31.90
CA ALA A 243 -4.10 9.02 31.50
C ALA A 243 -2.70 8.62 31.01
N LEU A 244 -2.06 9.44 30.18
CA LEU A 244 -0.68 9.23 29.75
C LEU A 244 0.30 9.15 30.93
N THR A 245 0.18 10.07 31.89
CA THR A 245 1.03 10.11 33.08
C THR A 245 0.81 8.90 33.98
N ALA A 246 -0.45 8.51 34.18
CA ALA A 246 -0.81 7.32 34.97
C ALA A 246 -0.28 6.04 34.35
N TRP A 247 -0.39 5.90 33.00
CA TRP A 247 0.18 4.76 32.28
C TRP A 247 1.71 4.73 32.41
N SER A 248 2.35 5.90 32.23
CA SER A 248 3.81 6.05 32.38
C SER A 248 4.32 5.56 33.73
N ALA A 249 3.67 5.97 34.82
CA ALA A 249 4.04 5.61 36.18
C ALA A 249 3.95 4.09 36.44
N ARG A 250 3.06 3.39 35.73
CA ARG A 250 2.85 1.92 35.84
C ARG A 250 3.74 1.11 34.92
N SER A 251 4.33 1.74 33.93
CA SER A 251 5.21 1.07 32.96
C SER A 251 6.50 0.57 33.62
N ALA A 252 7.18 -0.41 33.02
CA ALA A 252 8.43 -0.94 33.55
C ALA A 252 9.53 0.14 33.69
N LEU A 253 9.47 1.18 32.87
CA LEU A 253 10.43 2.28 32.90
C LEU A 253 10.03 3.37 33.92
N GLY A 254 8.80 3.37 34.42
CA GLY A 254 8.25 4.41 35.29
C GLY A 254 8.19 5.79 34.64
N ARG A 255 8.40 5.88 33.33
CA ARG A 255 8.42 7.11 32.52
C ARG A 255 8.16 6.83 31.05
N GLY A 256 7.98 7.87 30.25
CA GLY A 256 7.85 7.79 28.81
C GLY A 256 6.40 7.71 28.32
N LEU A 257 6.21 7.84 27.03
CA LEU A 257 4.91 7.76 26.35
C LEU A 257 4.62 6.33 25.88
N PRO A 258 3.34 5.90 25.87
CA PRO A 258 2.97 4.61 25.30
C PRO A 258 3.23 4.58 23.78
N VAL A 259 4.18 3.71 23.39
CA VAL A 259 4.55 3.52 21.97
C VAL A 259 3.48 2.65 21.31
N GLY A 260 2.77 3.21 20.32
CA GLY A 260 1.66 2.56 19.62
C GLY A 260 0.32 3.26 19.85
N LEU A 261 0.19 4.10 20.87
CA LEU A 261 -0.99 4.93 21.05
C LEU A 261 -0.94 6.13 20.08
N PRO A 262 -1.96 6.35 19.22
CA PRO A 262 -1.89 7.36 18.14
C PRO A 262 -1.53 8.76 18.61
N ALA A 263 -2.14 9.28 19.66
CA ALA A 263 -1.89 10.63 20.13
C ALA A 263 -0.49 10.84 20.72
N SER A 264 0.18 9.80 21.22
CA SER A 264 1.58 9.88 21.65
C SER A 264 2.49 10.44 20.57
N ALA A 265 2.17 10.20 19.29
CA ALA A 265 2.93 10.73 18.16
C ALA A 265 2.81 12.25 18.01
N VAL A 266 1.63 12.83 18.29
CA VAL A 266 1.45 14.28 18.28
C VAL A 266 2.13 14.91 19.50
N VAL A 267 1.96 14.33 20.70
CA VAL A 267 2.66 14.80 21.90
C VAL A 267 4.18 14.81 21.70
N ALA A 268 4.75 13.75 21.12
CA ALA A 268 6.17 13.68 20.80
C ALA A 268 6.60 14.73 19.76
N ASN A 269 5.79 14.97 18.72
CA ASN A 269 6.04 16.04 17.76
C ASN A 269 6.05 17.42 18.42
N MET A 270 5.12 17.65 19.35
CA MET A 270 5.05 18.94 20.07
C MET A 270 6.26 19.19 20.96
N ALA A 271 6.86 18.15 21.55
CA ALA A 271 8.07 18.27 22.33
C ALA A 271 9.26 18.87 21.55
N LEU A 272 9.26 18.79 20.23
CA LEU A 272 10.35 19.29 19.37
C LEU A 272 10.04 20.64 18.66
N VAL A 273 8.91 21.28 18.95
CA VAL A 273 8.50 22.54 18.28
C VAL A 273 9.52 23.66 18.54
N GLU A 274 10.03 23.75 19.76
CA GLU A 274 11.02 24.76 20.11
C GLU A 274 12.37 24.50 19.40
N LEU A 275 12.76 23.24 19.27
CA LEU A 275 13.91 22.83 18.45
C LEU A 275 13.72 23.24 16.98
N ASP A 276 12.53 22.99 16.41
CA ASP A 276 12.21 23.39 15.03
C ASP A 276 12.39 24.90 14.85
N ARG A 277 11.89 25.69 15.80
CA ARG A 277 12.03 27.16 15.78
C ARG A 277 13.48 27.60 15.84
N VAL A 278 14.27 27.03 16.76
CA VAL A 278 15.71 27.33 16.88
C VAL A 278 16.43 27.01 15.57
N MET A 279 16.14 25.86 14.96
CA MET A 279 16.78 25.48 13.70
C MET A 279 16.38 26.38 12.54
N GLU A 280 15.10 26.74 12.43
CA GLU A 280 14.59 27.55 11.32
C GLU A 280 14.93 29.06 11.47
N GLN A 281 14.95 29.58 12.68
CA GLN A 281 15.07 31.03 12.92
C GLN A 281 16.49 31.47 13.32
N GLU A 282 17.21 30.63 14.08
CA GLU A 282 18.54 30.99 14.63
C GLU A 282 19.66 30.35 13.79
N VAL A 283 19.57 29.09 13.47
CA VAL A 283 20.58 28.37 12.66
C VAL A 283 20.46 28.69 11.18
N VAL A 284 19.24 28.78 10.66
CA VAL A 284 18.88 29.12 9.27
C VAL A 284 19.69 28.31 8.24
N PRO A 285 19.55 26.97 8.23
CA PRO A 285 20.29 26.11 7.33
C PRO A 285 19.77 26.18 5.88
N LEU A 286 20.48 25.57 4.92
CA LEU A 286 20.00 25.36 3.54
C LEU A 286 18.81 24.43 3.50
N TYR A 287 18.80 23.44 4.39
CA TYR A 287 17.69 22.50 4.56
C TYR A 287 17.63 22.04 6.00
N TYR A 288 16.45 22.07 6.58
CA TYR A 288 16.11 21.43 7.85
C TYR A 288 14.78 20.74 7.72
N ALA A 289 14.73 19.49 8.08
CA ALA A 289 13.47 18.78 8.30
C ALA A 289 13.69 17.58 9.23
N ARG A 290 12.61 17.18 9.90
CA ARG A 290 12.60 15.96 10.72
C ARG A 290 11.45 15.04 10.36
N TYR A 291 11.72 13.76 10.53
CA TYR A 291 10.70 12.73 10.47
C TYR A 291 10.56 12.11 11.87
N VAL A 292 9.66 12.69 12.71
CA VAL A 292 9.54 12.44 14.14
C VAL A 292 10.85 12.82 14.86
N ASP A 293 11.69 11.85 15.22
CA ASP A 293 12.97 11.96 15.91
C ASP A 293 14.19 11.92 14.98
N ASP A 294 14.01 11.53 13.71
CA ASP A 294 15.06 11.56 12.68
C ASP A 294 15.22 12.96 12.09
N ILE A 295 16.34 13.59 12.31
CA ILE A 295 16.66 14.96 11.84
C ILE A 295 17.63 14.91 10.67
N MET A 296 17.39 15.75 9.65
CA MET A 296 18.34 16.04 8.58
C MET A 296 18.57 17.55 8.48
N LEU A 297 19.84 17.94 8.52
CA LEU A 297 20.30 19.31 8.44
C LEU A 297 21.36 19.44 7.34
N VAL A 298 21.23 20.42 6.45
CA VAL A 298 22.23 20.77 5.44
C VAL A 298 22.62 22.23 5.59
N MET A 299 23.90 22.51 5.76
CA MET A 299 24.43 23.86 6.00
C MET A 299 25.56 24.16 5.02
N HIS A 300 25.88 25.46 4.85
CA HIS A 300 27.12 25.90 4.26
C HIS A 300 28.32 25.58 5.15
N ASP A 301 29.38 25.03 4.58
CA ASP A 301 30.68 24.94 5.23
C ASP A 301 31.49 26.25 4.95
N GLY A 302 31.12 27.31 5.65
CA GLY A 302 31.85 28.59 5.57
C GLY A 302 33.07 28.64 6.48
N SER A 303 33.25 27.69 7.38
CA SER A 303 34.31 27.65 8.40
C SER A 303 35.39 26.62 8.10
N SER A 304 35.24 25.84 7.00
CA SER A 304 36.13 24.71 6.65
C SER A 304 36.35 23.76 7.83
N PHE A 305 35.24 23.20 8.33
CA PHE A 305 35.27 22.26 9.44
C PHE A 305 36.10 21.02 9.12
N THR A 306 36.80 20.54 10.15
CA THR A 306 37.63 19.32 10.05
C THR A 306 37.15 18.20 10.99
N THR A 307 36.37 18.54 12.02
CA THR A 307 35.90 17.58 13.03
C THR A 307 34.40 17.76 13.31
N ALA A 308 33.77 16.66 13.72
CA ALA A 308 32.37 16.68 14.16
C ALA A 308 32.15 17.60 15.36
N ARG A 309 33.18 17.72 16.24
CA ARG A 309 33.12 18.61 17.42
C ARG A 309 32.99 20.06 17.00
N GLU A 310 33.74 20.53 16.00
CA GLU A 310 33.67 21.89 15.48
C GLU A 310 32.27 22.21 14.91
N VAL A 311 31.66 21.27 14.19
CA VAL A 311 30.29 21.42 13.65
C VAL A 311 29.29 21.61 14.81
N TRP A 312 29.35 20.75 15.85
CA TRP A 312 28.44 20.87 17.00
C TRP A 312 28.71 22.17 17.79
N GLN A 313 29.95 22.56 18.01
CA GLN A 313 30.28 23.83 18.70
C GLN A 313 29.77 25.05 17.91
N TRP A 314 29.78 25.00 16.58
CA TRP A 314 29.16 26.01 15.74
C TRP A 314 27.66 26.07 15.92
N LEU A 315 27.00 24.92 15.96
CA LEU A 315 25.56 24.81 16.22
C LEU A 315 25.19 25.33 17.62
N PHE A 316 25.98 25.06 18.65
CA PHE A 316 25.72 25.57 20.00
C PHE A 316 25.70 27.09 20.04
N ARG A 317 26.68 27.71 19.40
CA ARG A 317 26.75 29.18 19.32
C ARG A 317 25.57 29.80 18.57
N ARG A 318 25.01 29.09 17.61
CA ARG A 318 23.87 29.53 16.82
C ARG A 318 22.52 29.22 17.46
N SER A 319 22.45 28.21 18.32
CA SER A 319 21.23 27.79 18.99
C SER A 319 20.92 28.53 20.30
N ASN A 320 21.58 29.65 20.58
CA ASN A 320 21.40 30.44 21.83
C ASN A 320 21.38 29.54 23.08
N GLU A 321 22.37 28.68 23.22
CA GLU A 321 22.56 27.73 24.34
C GLU A 321 21.46 26.64 24.49
N HIS A 322 20.49 26.53 23.57
CA HIS A 322 19.54 25.44 23.58
C HIS A 322 20.18 24.07 23.33
N LEU A 323 21.36 24.03 22.70
CA LEU A 323 22.15 22.81 22.51
C LEU A 323 23.45 22.90 23.30
N SER A 324 23.80 21.83 24.01
CA SER A 324 25.03 21.73 24.78
C SER A 324 25.56 20.30 24.85
N TRP A 325 26.81 20.13 25.28
CA TRP A 325 27.30 18.78 25.60
C TRP A 325 26.58 18.22 26.83
N GLU A 326 26.27 16.93 26.83
CA GLU A 326 25.70 16.24 27.96
C GLU A 326 26.67 16.10 29.13
N ASP A 327 27.97 15.85 28.80
CA ASP A 327 29.06 15.77 29.76
C ASP A 327 30.32 16.41 29.16
N GLU A 328 30.72 17.56 29.69
CA GLU A 328 31.90 18.29 29.23
C GLU A 328 33.22 17.59 29.66
N VAL A 329 33.16 16.78 30.71
CA VAL A 329 34.34 16.16 31.33
C VAL A 329 34.77 14.85 30.66
N ALA A 330 33.88 14.14 30.02
CA ALA A 330 34.14 12.86 29.35
C ALA A 330 34.12 12.98 27.82
N PRO A 331 35.18 13.40 27.14
CA PRO A 331 35.21 13.66 25.71
C PRO A 331 35.03 12.40 24.79
N ARG A 332 34.96 11.20 25.37
CA ARG A 332 34.82 9.97 24.61
C ARG A 332 33.37 9.63 24.21
N ASN A 333 32.37 10.27 24.84
CA ASN A 333 30.95 10.09 24.51
C ASN A 333 30.30 11.45 24.26
N LEU A 334 30.56 12.05 23.11
CA LEU A 334 30.00 13.35 22.69
C LEU A 334 28.50 13.25 22.40
N SER A 335 27.68 13.11 23.44
CA SER A 335 26.23 13.26 23.32
C SER A 335 25.83 14.73 23.45
N VAL A 336 24.85 15.16 22.65
CA VAL A 336 24.33 16.52 22.65
C VAL A 336 22.94 16.53 23.28
N VAL A 337 22.70 17.43 24.21
CA VAL A 337 21.41 17.63 24.88
C VAL A 337 20.72 18.86 24.31
N PHE A 338 19.45 18.75 24.03
CA PHE A 338 18.57 19.87 23.76
C PHE A 338 17.86 20.29 25.06
N GLN A 339 17.99 21.54 25.42
CA GLN A 339 17.42 22.14 26.62
C GLN A 339 16.25 23.06 26.26
N SER A 340 15.11 22.85 26.91
CA SER A 340 13.91 23.68 26.80
C SER A 340 13.38 23.99 28.21
N GLN A 341 12.94 25.24 28.43
CA GLN A 341 12.30 25.60 29.70
C GLN A 341 10.97 24.87 29.96
N TYR A 342 10.32 24.35 28.91
CA TYR A 342 9.03 23.65 28.97
C TYR A 342 9.19 22.14 29.21
N LEU A 343 10.36 21.58 28.88
CA LEU A 343 10.62 20.13 28.93
C LEU A 343 11.55 19.73 30.09
N ARG A 344 11.40 20.38 31.26
CA ARG A 344 12.29 20.14 32.40
C ARG A 344 12.32 18.72 32.94
N THR A 345 11.20 17.98 32.74
CA THR A 345 11.03 16.58 33.18
C THR A 345 11.34 15.59 32.06
N SER A 346 11.63 16.05 30.86
CA SER A 346 11.97 15.25 29.68
C SER A 346 13.44 15.38 29.31
N ARG A 347 14.01 14.31 28.73
CA ARG A 347 15.41 14.32 28.31
C ARG A 347 15.52 14.10 26.80
N ILE A 348 16.01 15.08 26.06
CA ILE A 348 16.21 14.99 24.60
C ILE A 348 17.69 14.97 24.30
N VAL A 349 18.22 13.80 23.91
CA VAL A 349 19.64 13.55 23.72
C VAL A 349 19.94 13.00 22.34
N PHE A 350 20.89 13.60 21.64
CA PHE A 350 21.46 13.13 20.38
C PHE A 350 22.75 12.36 20.67
N SER A 351 22.70 11.04 20.63
CA SER A 351 23.86 10.19 20.90
C SER A 351 24.86 10.24 19.74
N ASN A 352 26.15 10.40 20.05
CA ASN A 352 27.21 10.40 19.04
C ASN A 352 27.24 9.13 18.17
N LYS A 353 26.87 7.96 18.73
CA LYS A 353 26.81 6.71 17.98
C LYS A 353 25.79 6.72 16.83
N LYS A 354 24.78 7.60 16.90
CA LYS A 354 23.68 7.71 15.92
C LYS A 354 23.81 8.95 15.01
N ASN A 355 24.65 9.91 15.36
CA ASN A 355 24.87 11.11 14.58
C ASN A 355 25.88 10.85 13.47
N LYS A 356 25.59 11.33 12.27
CA LYS A 356 26.53 11.28 11.14
C LYS A 356 26.68 12.66 10.54
N ILE A 357 27.94 13.07 10.34
CA ILE A 357 28.28 14.36 9.74
C ILE A 357 29.13 14.09 8.50
N PHE A 358 28.74 14.67 7.39
CA PHE A 358 29.42 14.59 6.12
C PHE A 358 29.83 15.97 5.67
N LEU A 359 31.10 16.13 5.35
CA LEU A 359 31.65 17.31 4.70
C LEU A 359 31.73 17.00 3.20
N LEU A 360 30.94 17.70 2.41
CA LEU A 360 30.77 17.40 0.98
C LEU A 360 31.23 18.59 0.14
N GLU A 361 32.10 18.29 -0.86
CA GLU A 361 32.59 19.32 -1.79
C GLU A 361 32.84 18.72 -3.18
N GLY A 362 32.69 19.52 -4.21
CA GLY A 362 33.06 19.21 -5.60
C GLY A 362 32.41 17.95 -6.16
N GLU A 363 33.08 17.35 -7.15
CA GLU A 363 32.58 16.14 -7.87
C GLU A 363 32.45 14.91 -6.97
N SER A 364 33.32 14.75 -5.98
CA SER A 364 33.26 13.61 -5.04
C SER A 364 32.00 13.68 -4.17
N GLY A 365 31.63 14.90 -3.72
CA GLY A 365 30.38 15.12 -3.01
C GLY A 365 29.16 14.83 -3.88
N LEU A 366 29.15 15.29 -5.12
CA LEU A 366 28.10 15.00 -6.10
C LEU A 366 27.95 13.50 -6.39
N ALA A 367 29.06 12.78 -6.57
CA ALA A 367 29.06 11.34 -6.80
C ALA A 367 28.48 10.58 -5.61
N MET A 368 28.81 10.98 -4.38
CA MET A 368 28.26 10.38 -3.16
C MET A 368 26.74 10.61 -3.05
N VAL A 369 26.24 11.83 -3.25
CA VAL A 369 24.80 12.14 -3.22
C VAL A 369 24.07 11.39 -4.33
N ALA A 370 24.65 11.31 -5.54
CA ALA A 370 24.08 10.58 -6.66
C ALA A 370 24.00 9.06 -6.38
N SER A 371 25.02 8.48 -5.73
CA SER A 371 25.02 7.08 -5.33
C SER A 371 23.89 6.78 -4.34
N ILE A 372 23.73 7.58 -3.30
CA ILE A 372 22.65 7.43 -2.32
C ILE A 372 21.26 7.52 -2.98
N ALA A 373 21.07 8.52 -3.86
CA ALA A 373 19.82 8.70 -4.58
C ALA A 373 19.50 7.51 -5.50
N ARG A 374 20.52 6.94 -6.18
CA ARG A 374 20.39 5.77 -7.05
C ARG A 374 19.94 4.54 -6.26
N HIS A 375 20.61 4.21 -5.17
CA HIS A 375 20.23 3.06 -4.32
C HIS A 375 18.82 3.18 -3.75
N ALA A 376 18.43 4.38 -3.34
CA ALA A 376 17.05 4.64 -2.89
C ALA A 376 16.03 4.43 -4.02
N HIS A 377 16.39 4.76 -5.27
CA HIS A 377 15.53 4.59 -6.43
C HIS A 377 15.44 3.12 -6.88
N GLU A 378 16.54 2.40 -6.90
CA GLU A 378 16.62 0.97 -7.26
C GLU A 378 15.70 0.15 -6.34
N ARG A 379 15.76 0.35 -5.03
CA ARG A 379 14.86 -0.31 -4.08
C ARG A 379 13.40 0.07 -4.27
N ALA A 380 13.12 1.33 -4.57
CA ALA A 380 11.75 1.75 -4.88
C ALA A 380 11.24 1.08 -6.18
N SER A 381 12.11 0.68 -7.11
CA SER A 381 11.71 -0.02 -8.34
C SER A 381 11.24 -1.44 -8.09
N GLU A 382 11.83 -2.18 -7.15
CA GLU A 382 11.38 -3.54 -6.78
C GLU A 382 9.94 -3.57 -6.25
N TRP A 383 9.49 -2.50 -5.57
CA TRP A 383 8.09 -2.37 -5.12
C TRP A 383 7.10 -2.12 -6.26
N ARG A 384 7.56 -1.68 -7.42
CA ARG A 384 6.72 -1.39 -8.59
C ARG A 384 6.38 -2.64 -9.38
N SER A 385 7.28 -3.63 -9.38
CA SER A 385 7.09 -4.87 -10.11
C SER A 385 6.09 -5.82 -9.44
N LEU A 386 5.54 -6.73 -10.23
CA LEU A 386 4.84 -7.90 -9.73
C LEU A 386 5.86 -8.96 -9.31
N PRO A 387 5.63 -9.71 -8.22
CA PRO A 387 6.57 -10.73 -7.77
C PRO A 387 6.60 -11.91 -8.75
N VAL A 388 7.82 -12.33 -9.09
CA VAL A 388 8.10 -13.48 -9.97
C VAL A 388 8.45 -14.67 -9.10
N LEU A 389 7.75 -15.81 -9.32
CA LEU A 389 8.06 -17.06 -8.63
C LEU A 389 9.39 -17.60 -9.20
N PRO A 390 10.38 -17.99 -8.37
CA PRO A 390 11.57 -18.66 -8.86
C PRO A 390 11.26 -19.93 -9.67
N GLU A 391 12.09 -20.28 -10.64
CA GLU A 391 11.86 -21.45 -11.50
C GLU A 391 11.90 -22.76 -10.70
N ASP A 392 12.73 -22.83 -9.67
CA ASP A 392 12.82 -23.97 -8.78
C ASP A 392 12.73 -23.61 -7.29
N ALA A 393 12.48 -24.60 -6.45
CA ALA A 393 12.38 -24.44 -5.01
C ALA A 393 13.75 -24.09 -4.36
N ALA A 394 14.88 -24.47 -4.97
CA ALA A 394 16.21 -24.16 -4.48
C ALA A 394 16.51 -22.65 -4.61
N GLY A 395 16.00 -22.00 -5.65
CA GLY A 395 16.08 -20.56 -5.81
C GLY A 395 15.44 -19.80 -4.67
N VAL A 396 14.37 -20.33 -4.05
CA VAL A 396 13.71 -19.74 -2.87
C VAL A 396 14.64 -19.72 -1.67
N ALA A 397 15.30 -20.83 -1.39
CA ALA A 397 16.26 -20.94 -0.27
C ALA A 397 17.46 -20.00 -0.48
N THR A 398 18.00 -19.95 -1.71
CA THR A 398 19.09 -19.03 -2.09
C THR A 398 18.69 -17.57 -1.88
N ASP A 399 17.52 -17.19 -2.33
CA ASP A 399 16.96 -15.85 -2.16
C ASP A 399 16.76 -15.48 -0.68
N MET A 400 16.31 -16.44 0.15
CA MET A 400 16.14 -16.23 1.58
C MET A 400 17.50 -16.06 2.28
N VAL A 401 18.49 -16.89 1.96
CA VAL A 401 19.85 -16.78 2.48
C VAL A 401 20.44 -15.42 2.10
N ALA A 402 20.34 -15.03 0.83
CA ALA A 402 20.77 -13.70 0.36
C ALA A 402 20.05 -12.56 1.09
N ALA A 403 18.75 -12.69 1.36
CA ALA A 403 17.99 -11.70 2.12
C ALA A 403 18.40 -11.58 3.59
N THR A 404 19.06 -12.60 4.15
CA THR A 404 19.57 -12.60 5.53
C THR A 404 21.06 -12.27 5.63
N GLN A 405 21.81 -12.27 4.51
CA GLN A 405 23.25 -11.96 4.47
C GLN A 405 23.55 -10.44 4.40
N LEU A 406 24.78 -10.11 4.78
CA LEU A 406 25.33 -8.74 4.88
C LEU A 406 25.86 -8.24 3.52
N ASP A 407 25.01 -7.96 2.55
CA ASP A 407 25.44 -7.24 1.34
C ASP A 407 25.00 -5.78 1.41
N GLY A 408 25.84 -4.90 1.94
CA GLY A 408 25.44 -3.50 1.95
C GLY A 408 26.26 -2.49 2.72
N GLU A 409 27.56 -2.65 2.87
CA GLU A 409 28.38 -1.67 3.59
C GLU A 409 28.47 -0.27 2.94
N LEU A 410 28.01 -0.07 1.72
CA LEU A 410 28.26 1.13 0.95
C LEU A 410 27.05 2.07 0.74
N ALA A 411 25.81 1.61 0.98
CA ALA A 411 24.63 2.33 0.50
C ALA A 411 23.97 3.29 1.50
N ASP A 412 24.28 3.22 2.79
CA ASP A 412 23.48 3.89 3.82
C ASP A 412 24.27 4.86 4.71
N ASN A 413 25.19 5.59 4.15
CA ASN A 413 26.06 6.49 4.91
C ASN A 413 25.40 7.78 5.42
N LEU A 414 24.24 8.20 4.93
CA LEU A 414 23.53 9.38 5.46
C LEU A 414 22.52 9.06 6.55
N ARG A 415 22.08 7.82 6.66
CA ARG A 415 21.27 7.34 7.77
C ARG A 415 21.92 6.05 8.27
N LYS A 416 21.93 5.80 9.57
CA LYS A 416 22.20 4.46 10.07
C LYS A 416 21.17 3.49 9.49
N ALA A 417 21.36 3.09 8.26
CA ALA A 417 20.88 1.81 7.88
C ALA A 417 21.92 0.85 8.41
N ASP A 418 21.65 0.37 9.58
CA ASP A 418 22.23 -0.86 10.04
C ASP A 418 22.08 -1.88 8.92
N SER A 419 23.05 -2.73 8.76
CA SER A 419 22.93 -3.98 8.01
C SER A 419 21.59 -4.70 8.31
N LEU A 420 21.02 -4.51 9.51
CA LEU A 420 19.71 -4.88 9.99
C LEU A 420 18.55 -4.28 9.18
N THR A 421 18.59 -2.99 8.88
CA THR A 421 17.51 -2.34 8.09
C THR A 421 17.49 -2.88 6.66
N MET A 422 18.66 -3.21 6.11
CA MET A 422 18.79 -3.84 4.80
C MET A 422 18.23 -5.24 4.79
N ARG A 423 18.55 -6.07 5.78
CA ARG A 423 17.97 -7.40 5.94
C ARG A 423 16.46 -7.34 6.07
N ARG A 424 15.94 -6.45 6.91
CA ARG A 424 14.48 -6.26 7.09
C ARG A 424 13.80 -5.91 5.78
N ALA A 425 14.35 -4.98 4.99
CA ALA A 425 13.76 -4.57 3.73
C ALA A 425 13.76 -5.71 2.70
N ASN A 426 14.88 -6.42 2.55
CA ASN A 426 14.99 -7.55 1.63
C ASN A 426 14.06 -8.70 2.04
N PHE A 427 14.04 -9.04 3.33
CA PHE A 427 13.12 -10.05 3.85
C PHE A 427 11.65 -9.66 3.64
N ALA A 428 11.30 -8.40 3.91
CA ALA A 428 9.94 -7.88 3.70
C ALA A 428 9.49 -7.99 2.23
N LEU A 429 10.38 -7.71 1.27
CA LEU A 429 10.11 -7.85 -0.16
C LEU A 429 9.86 -9.30 -0.55
N LYS A 430 10.69 -10.23 -0.06
CA LYS A 430 10.50 -11.67 -0.32
C LYS A 430 9.20 -12.19 0.29
N LEU A 431 8.93 -11.89 1.57
CA LEU A 431 7.68 -12.28 2.22
C LEU A 431 6.46 -11.73 1.49
N ARG A 432 6.51 -10.47 1.04
CA ARG A 432 5.45 -9.87 0.22
C ARG A 432 5.20 -10.64 -1.08
N SER A 433 6.25 -11.17 -1.70
CA SER A 433 6.10 -12.00 -2.89
C SER A 433 5.30 -13.27 -2.59
N PHE A 434 5.61 -13.96 -1.49
CA PHE A 434 4.86 -15.14 -1.05
C PHE A 434 3.41 -14.82 -0.68
N GLU A 435 3.18 -13.69 -0.03
CA GLU A 435 1.84 -13.19 0.25
C GLU A 435 1.04 -12.86 -1.03
N ALA A 436 1.72 -12.48 -2.11
CA ALA A 436 1.08 -12.29 -3.40
C ALA A 436 0.73 -13.62 -4.08
N TYR A 437 1.59 -14.62 -3.98
CA TYR A 437 1.30 -15.96 -4.51
C TYR A 437 0.14 -16.62 -3.76
N GLU A 438 0.08 -16.51 -2.42
CA GLU A 438 -1.04 -16.98 -1.61
C GLU A 438 -2.38 -16.44 -2.11
N ARG A 439 -2.40 -15.20 -2.58
CA ARG A 439 -3.60 -14.56 -3.10
C ARG A 439 -3.94 -14.99 -4.54
N ASP A 440 -2.91 -15.10 -5.40
CA ASP A 440 -3.07 -15.19 -6.85
C ASP A 440 -3.02 -16.63 -7.38
N LEU A 441 -2.42 -17.57 -6.62
CA LEU A 441 -2.22 -18.96 -7.00
C LEU A 441 -2.91 -19.94 -6.05
N GLU A 442 -3.31 -21.09 -6.58
CA GLU A 442 -3.78 -22.19 -5.74
C GLU A 442 -2.61 -22.79 -4.95
N PRO A 443 -2.80 -23.15 -3.66
CA PRO A 443 -1.71 -23.69 -2.84
C PRO A 443 -0.98 -24.88 -3.46
N SER A 444 -1.71 -25.78 -4.14
CA SER A 444 -1.14 -26.95 -4.81
C SER A 444 -0.14 -26.63 -5.94
N ASP A 445 -0.18 -25.40 -6.50
CA ASP A 445 0.62 -25.05 -7.67
C ASP A 445 2.03 -24.59 -7.31
N TRP A 446 2.28 -24.25 -6.02
CA TRP A 446 3.55 -23.75 -5.54
C TRP A 446 3.95 -24.30 -4.16
N GLU A 447 3.49 -25.49 -3.80
CA GLU A 447 3.78 -26.16 -2.52
C GLU A 447 5.28 -26.33 -2.26
N ALA A 448 6.04 -26.79 -3.26
CA ALA A 448 7.48 -26.97 -3.12
C ALA A 448 8.22 -25.67 -2.78
N HIS A 449 7.81 -24.56 -3.35
CA HIS A 449 8.39 -23.23 -3.08
C HIS A 449 8.09 -22.77 -1.65
N ARG A 450 6.86 -23.00 -1.16
CA ARG A 450 6.50 -22.68 0.23
C ARG A 450 7.29 -23.52 1.23
N THR A 451 7.37 -24.83 0.97
CA THR A 451 8.14 -25.73 1.83
C THR A 451 9.60 -25.28 1.94
N ALA A 452 10.25 -24.99 0.81
CA ALA A 452 11.61 -24.46 0.80
C ALA A 452 11.75 -23.14 1.57
N PHE A 453 10.74 -22.26 1.44
CA PHE A 453 10.69 -20.99 2.17
C PHE A 453 10.60 -21.21 3.69
N TYR A 454 9.69 -22.08 4.16
CA TYR A 454 9.55 -22.33 5.59
C TYR A 454 10.78 -22.99 6.20
N LEU A 455 11.38 -23.95 5.51
CA LEU A 455 12.63 -24.57 5.98
C LEU A 455 13.76 -23.55 6.07
N ALA A 456 13.95 -22.73 5.04
CA ALA A 456 14.93 -21.65 5.08
C ALA A 456 14.62 -20.62 6.17
N PHE A 457 13.36 -20.31 6.41
CA PHE A 457 12.94 -19.42 7.50
C PHE A 457 13.28 -19.98 8.89
N ILE A 458 13.02 -21.26 9.12
CA ILE A 458 13.38 -21.95 10.37
C ILE A 458 14.89 -21.94 10.58
N ASP A 459 15.66 -22.30 9.55
CA ASP A 459 17.12 -22.45 9.66
C ASP A 459 17.88 -21.12 9.76
N HIS A 460 17.37 -20.05 9.12
CA HIS A 460 18.09 -18.77 9.00
C HIS A 460 17.50 -17.63 9.81
N VAL A 461 16.20 -17.65 10.10
CA VAL A 461 15.52 -16.56 10.82
C VAL A 461 15.18 -16.94 12.24
N LEU A 462 14.65 -18.15 12.47
CA LEU A 462 14.28 -18.60 13.82
C LEU A 462 15.48 -19.12 14.62
N VAL A 463 16.57 -18.35 14.58
CA VAL A 463 17.86 -18.60 15.26
C VAL A 463 18.41 -17.27 15.76
N LEU A 464 19.02 -17.23 16.93
CA LEU A 464 19.69 -16.03 17.42
C LEU A 464 20.98 -15.74 16.61
N PRO A 465 21.29 -14.46 16.28
CA PRO A 465 20.57 -13.24 16.67
C PRO A 465 19.45 -12.82 15.69
N HIS A 466 19.28 -13.50 14.55
CA HIS A 466 18.39 -13.09 13.45
C HIS A 466 16.92 -13.02 13.87
N PHE A 467 16.52 -13.83 14.83
CA PHE A 467 15.18 -13.81 15.41
C PHE A 467 14.80 -12.40 15.91
N PHE A 468 15.69 -11.74 16.66
CA PHE A 468 15.45 -10.39 17.19
C PHE A 468 15.33 -9.35 16.05
N ASP A 469 16.11 -9.54 14.99
CA ASP A 469 16.12 -8.65 13.85
C ASP A 469 14.82 -8.69 13.05
N LEU A 470 14.21 -9.88 12.95
CA LEU A 470 13.06 -10.15 12.07
C LEU A 470 11.78 -10.55 12.83
N ALA A 471 11.76 -10.42 14.17
CA ALA A 471 10.64 -10.82 15.02
C ALA A 471 9.28 -10.27 14.55
N SER A 472 9.23 -9.01 14.09
CA SER A 472 7.99 -8.37 13.62
C SER A 472 7.37 -9.01 12.35
N TYR A 473 8.12 -9.87 11.64
CA TYR A 473 7.62 -10.57 10.46
C TYR A 473 7.10 -11.98 10.75
N ILE A 474 7.40 -12.53 11.94
CA ILE A 474 7.00 -13.90 12.32
C ILE A 474 5.49 -14.08 12.21
N PRO A 475 4.62 -13.19 12.73
CA PRO A 475 3.17 -13.31 12.61
C PRO A 475 2.69 -13.39 11.16
N ARG A 476 3.37 -12.70 10.22
CA ARG A 476 3.02 -12.73 8.79
C ARG A 476 3.40 -14.06 8.13
N VAL A 477 4.50 -14.69 8.55
CA VAL A 477 4.87 -16.03 8.06
C VAL A 477 3.91 -17.08 8.61
N VAL A 478 3.52 -16.97 9.88
CA VAL A 478 2.46 -17.80 10.49
C VAL A 478 1.14 -17.66 9.72
N LYS A 479 0.71 -16.43 9.40
CA LYS A 479 -0.47 -16.18 8.54
C LYS A 479 -0.37 -16.91 7.20
N LEU A 480 0.78 -16.87 6.55
CA LEU A 480 1.02 -17.53 5.27
C LEU A 480 0.88 -19.06 5.38
N ALA A 481 1.52 -19.66 6.38
CA ALA A 481 1.45 -21.10 6.61
C ALA A 481 0.01 -21.56 6.91
N THR A 482 -0.68 -20.83 7.77
CA THR A 482 -2.09 -21.10 8.11
C THR A 482 -3.00 -20.95 6.90
N ALA A 483 -2.87 -19.85 6.14
CA ALA A 483 -3.70 -19.58 4.96
C ALA A 483 -3.56 -20.65 3.87
N CYS A 484 -2.40 -21.26 3.74
CA CYS A 484 -2.14 -22.33 2.78
C CYS A 484 -2.44 -23.74 3.35
N ALA A 485 -2.93 -23.84 4.59
CA ALA A 485 -3.15 -25.11 5.31
C ALA A 485 -1.87 -25.96 5.44
N ASP A 486 -0.70 -25.36 5.50
CA ASP A 486 0.60 -26.03 5.68
C ASP A 486 0.85 -26.34 7.18
N PHE A 487 -0.05 -27.07 7.83
CA PHE A 487 -0.10 -27.22 9.28
C PHE A 487 1.08 -27.99 9.88
N GLU A 488 1.67 -28.93 9.15
CA GLU A 488 2.93 -29.56 9.54
C GLU A 488 4.05 -28.52 9.66
N ARG A 489 4.21 -27.66 8.67
CA ARG A 489 5.22 -26.60 8.67
C ARG A 489 4.92 -25.51 9.69
N LEU A 490 3.64 -25.22 9.93
CA LEU A 490 3.23 -24.33 11.01
C LEU A 490 3.69 -24.88 12.37
N ALA A 491 3.49 -26.16 12.62
CA ALA A 491 3.96 -26.81 13.85
C ALA A 491 5.49 -26.75 14.00
N ASP A 492 6.26 -26.95 12.91
CA ASP A 492 7.71 -26.81 12.90
C ASP A 492 8.15 -25.37 13.24
N ILE A 493 7.46 -24.36 12.69
CA ILE A 493 7.72 -22.94 12.98
C ILE A 493 7.47 -22.66 14.47
N LEU A 494 6.34 -23.10 15.02
CA LEU A 494 6.03 -22.90 16.44
C LEU A 494 7.06 -23.56 17.35
N ALA A 495 7.48 -24.81 17.06
CA ALA A 495 8.53 -25.49 17.80
C ALA A 495 9.88 -24.77 17.72
N ALA A 496 10.19 -24.16 16.58
CA ALA A 496 11.43 -23.38 16.44
C ALA A 496 11.37 -22.08 17.28
N ILE A 497 10.21 -21.42 17.36
CA ILE A 497 10.00 -20.25 18.19
C ILE A 497 10.14 -20.61 19.68
N GLU A 498 9.55 -21.71 20.14
CA GLU A 498 9.67 -22.21 21.50
C GLU A 498 11.14 -22.44 21.88
N ARG A 499 11.92 -23.06 20.99
CA ARG A 499 13.36 -23.25 21.19
C ARG A 499 14.12 -21.93 21.36
N VAL A 500 13.80 -20.91 20.54
CA VAL A 500 14.47 -19.61 20.67
C VAL A 500 14.10 -18.91 21.97
N VAL A 501 12.84 -18.98 22.40
CA VAL A 501 12.40 -18.43 23.69
C VAL A 501 13.15 -19.11 24.85
N ALA A 502 13.24 -20.43 24.85
CA ALA A 502 14.02 -21.19 25.84
C ALA A 502 15.51 -20.83 25.82
N GLU A 503 16.11 -20.69 24.64
CA GLU A 503 17.51 -20.27 24.51
C GLU A 503 17.78 -18.87 25.06
N VAL A 504 16.84 -17.93 24.90
CA VAL A 504 16.96 -16.59 25.50
C VAL A 504 16.92 -16.67 27.02
N ALA A 505 16.00 -17.46 27.57
CA ALA A 505 15.87 -17.65 29.01
C ALA A 505 17.12 -18.28 29.63
N ASP A 506 17.68 -19.32 28.97
CA ASP A 506 18.78 -20.11 29.54
C ASP A 506 20.16 -19.47 29.33
N HIS A 507 20.38 -18.75 28.21
CA HIS A 507 21.71 -18.35 27.75
C HIS A 507 21.93 -16.85 27.62
N CYS A 508 20.92 -16.00 27.80
CA CYS A 508 21.06 -14.56 27.60
C CYS A 508 20.84 -13.75 28.88
N ASP A 509 21.56 -12.64 29.00
CA ASP A 509 21.27 -11.60 29.97
C ASP A 509 20.23 -10.65 29.38
N VAL A 510 19.13 -10.45 30.08
CA VAL A 510 18.01 -9.63 29.63
C VAL A 510 18.17 -8.20 30.10
N SER A 511 17.96 -7.25 29.18
CA SER A 511 17.98 -5.80 29.45
C SER A 511 16.82 -5.11 28.74
N ILE A 512 16.43 -3.95 29.23
CA ILE A 512 15.39 -3.09 28.60
C ILE A 512 16.05 -1.86 28.02
N LYS A 513 15.71 -1.48 26.80
CA LYS A 513 16.15 -0.24 26.20
C LYS A 513 15.67 0.96 27.01
N ALA A 514 16.55 1.92 27.29
CA ALA A 514 16.32 3.06 28.18
C ALA A 514 16.14 2.67 29.67
N GLY A 515 16.43 1.43 30.03
CA GLY A 515 16.37 0.95 31.42
C GLY A 515 17.71 0.98 32.14
N GLU A 516 18.68 1.79 31.69
CA GLU A 516 19.98 1.90 32.35
C GLU A 516 19.80 2.39 33.81
N GLY A 517 20.35 1.59 34.76
CA GLY A 517 20.19 1.89 36.20
C GLY A 517 18.93 1.39 36.87
N LEU A 518 17.99 0.76 36.12
CA LEU A 518 16.80 0.11 36.70
C LEU A 518 17.12 -1.31 37.13
N ILE A 519 16.55 -1.73 38.28
CA ILE A 519 16.54 -3.14 38.66
C ILE A 519 15.44 -3.84 37.87
N ILE A 520 15.88 -4.72 36.97
CA ILE A 520 14.97 -5.43 36.05
C ILE A 520 14.84 -6.86 36.55
N ASP A 521 13.60 -7.36 36.64
CA ASP A 521 13.34 -8.78 36.77
C ASP A 521 13.33 -9.45 35.39
N PRO A 522 14.34 -10.25 35.01
CA PRO A 522 14.41 -10.91 33.73
C PRO A 522 13.22 -11.83 33.47
N THR A 523 12.72 -12.49 34.51
CA THR A 523 11.60 -13.44 34.41
C THR A 523 10.34 -12.72 33.98
N ALA A 524 10.01 -11.60 34.64
CA ALA A 524 8.84 -10.79 34.30
C ALA A 524 8.92 -10.22 32.85
N VAL A 525 10.12 -9.87 32.37
CA VAL A 525 10.31 -9.42 30.99
C VAL A 525 10.03 -10.55 30.00
N LEU A 526 10.58 -11.74 30.27
CA LEU A 526 10.41 -12.90 29.40
C LEU A 526 8.96 -13.41 29.40
N GLU A 527 8.30 -13.46 30.53
CA GLU A 527 6.89 -13.85 30.64
C GLU A 527 5.98 -12.91 29.82
N ARG A 528 6.12 -11.60 30.00
CA ARG A 528 5.34 -10.62 29.22
C ARG A 528 5.64 -10.66 27.72
N TRP A 529 6.91 -10.83 27.33
CA TRP A 529 7.27 -11.01 25.94
C TRP A 529 6.65 -12.29 25.37
N THR A 530 6.79 -13.42 26.05
CA THR A 530 6.26 -14.71 25.59
C THR A 530 4.75 -14.67 25.45
N THR A 531 4.04 -14.10 26.41
CA THR A 531 2.58 -13.92 26.35
C THR A 531 2.16 -13.09 25.15
N SER A 532 2.79 -11.92 24.94
CA SER A 532 2.48 -11.04 23.80
C SER A 532 2.81 -11.70 22.45
N LEU A 533 3.90 -12.48 22.37
CA LEU A 533 4.26 -13.24 21.18
C LEU A 533 3.22 -14.35 20.89
N GLN A 534 2.78 -15.08 21.91
CA GLN A 534 1.75 -16.11 21.80
C GLN A 534 0.41 -15.51 21.34
N GLU A 535 -0.01 -14.39 21.93
CA GLU A 535 -1.20 -13.64 21.52
C GLU A 535 -1.13 -13.25 20.04
N SER A 536 -0.03 -12.65 19.62
CA SER A 536 0.15 -12.20 18.23
C SER A 536 0.15 -13.35 17.22
N ILE A 537 0.71 -14.50 17.59
CA ILE A 537 0.70 -15.71 16.76
C ILE A 537 -0.71 -16.30 16.71
N GLY A 538 -1.41 -16.39 17.85
CA GLY A 538 -2.79 -16.85 17.95
C GLY A 538 -3.73 -16.01 17.07
N ASP A 539 -3.65 -14.69 17.20
CA ASP A 539 -4.37 -13.75 16.33
C ASP A 539 -4.11 -14.00 14.85
N SER A 540 -2.85 -14.29 14.52
CA SER A 540 -2.42 -14.55 13.13
C SER A 540 -2.99 -15.85 12.57
N ILE A 541 -3.05 -16.89 13.40
CA ILE A 541 -3.65 -18.19 13.03
C ILE A 541 -5.15 -18.00 12.80
N VAL A 542 -5.86 -17.40 13.75
CA VAL A 542 -7.32 -17.16 13.64
C VAL A 542 -7.63 -16.30 12.40
N ALA A 543 -6.90 -15.20 12.23
CA ALA A 543 -7.16 -14.27 11.11
C ALA A 543 -6.90 -14.86 9.71
N ALA A 544 -6.06 -15.89 9.62
CA ALA A 544 -5.69 -16.51 8.35
C ALA A 544 -6.24 -17.93 8.19
N PHE A 545 -7.08 -18.38 9.11
CA PHE A 545 -7.61 -19.74 9.04
C PHE A 545 -8.51 -19.91 7.81
N PRO A 546 -8.35 -20.98 7.02
CA PRO A 546 -9.22 -21.21 5.86
C PRO A 546 -10.66 -21.45 6.28
N PRO A 547 -11.65 -20.78 5.66
CA PRO A 547 -13.07 -20.96 6.03
C PRO A 547 -13.59 -22.37 5.72
N VAL A 548 -12.95 -23.06 4.78
CA VAL A 548 -13.25 -24.43 4.40
C VAL A 548 -11.96 -25.22 4.34
N LEU A 549 -11.90 -26.35 5.03
CA LEU A 549 -10.79 -27.31 4.96
C LEU A 549 -11.25 -28.59 4.24
N GLN A 550 -10.32 -29.23 3.55
CA GLN A 550 -10.51 -30.58 3.05
C GLN A 550 -10.24 -31.59 4.17
N SER A 551 -10.79 -32.80 4.09
CA SER A 551 -10.59 -33.85 5.11
C SER A 551 -9.12 -34.17 5.40
N LYS A 552 -8.25 -34.07 4.37
CA LYS A 552 -6.80 -34.22 4.51
C LYS A 552 -6.20 -33.09 5.37
N GLU A 553 -6.65 -31.86 5.18
CA GLU A 553 -6.18 -30.67 5.90
C GLU A 553 -6.65 -30.71 7.36
N GLU A 554 -7.90 -31.12 7.63
CA GLU A 554 -8.39 -31.35 9.00
C GLU A 554 -7.57 -32.41 9.73
N THR A 555 -7.29 -33.54 9.06
CA THR A 555 -6.44 -34.59 9.63
C THR A 555 -5.04 -34.07 9.94
N SER A 556 -4.46 -33.26 9.04
CA SER A 556 -3.14 -32.64 9.27
C SER A 556 -3.19 -31.68 10.45
N TRP A 557 -4.20 -30.83 10.57
CA TRP A 557 -4.39 -29.96 11.73
C TRP A 557 -4.43 -30.73 13.02
N ASN A 558 -5.35 -31.71 13.12
CA ASN A 558 -5.53 -32.49 14.33
C ASN A 558 -4.28 -33.27 14.76
N SER A 559 -3.45 -33.72 13.80
CA SER A 559 -2.23 -34.46 14.11
C SER A 559 -1.05 -33.59 14.54
N HIS A 560 -0.90 -32.39 14.00
CA HIS A 560 0.28 -31.54 14.20
C HIS A 560 0.06 -30.45 15.26
N MET A 561 -1.18 -30.03 15.49
CA MET A 561 -1.51 -28.96 16.41
C MET A 561 -2.00 -29.46 17.78
N ALA A 562 -2.23 -30.78 17.95
CA ALA A 562 -2.56 -31.37 19.24
C ALA A 562 -1.45 -31.11 20.27
N GLY A 563 -1.83 -30.68 21.48
CA GLY A 563 -0.90 -30.41 22.59
C GLY A 563 -0.18 -29.07 22.54
N ARG A 564 -0.55 -28.18 21.59
CA ARG A 564 0.02 -26.81 21.48
C ARG A 564 -0.93 -25.74 22.00
N GLU A 565 -1.63 -26.03 23.07
CA GLU A 565 -2.72 -25.21 23.65
C GLU A 565 -2.27 -23.81 24.13
N GLY A 566 -0.96 -23.63 24.38
CA GLY A 566 -0.42 -22.35 24.85
C GLY A 566 -0.36 -21.23 23.81
N TRP A 567 -0.60 -21.55 22.51
CA TRP A 567 -0.48 -20.59 21.41
C TRP A 567 -1.78 -19.93 20.99
N VAL A 568 -2.90 -20.32 21.56
CA VAL A 568 -4.22 -19.67 21.35
C VAL A 568 -4.97 -19.55 22.65
N TYR A 569 -5.79 -18.51 22.78
CA TYR A 569 -6.64 -18.18 23.95
C TYR A 569 -7.66 -19.23 24.32
N THR A 570 -7.73 -20.37 23.63
CA THR A 570 -8.79 -21.33 23.79
C THR A 570 -8.26 -22.69 24.23
N ARG A 571 -8.89 -23.24 25.23
CA ARG A 571 -8.74 -24.65 25.62
C ARG A 571 -9.23 -25.53 24.45
N GLY A 572 -8.33 -26.09 23.70
CA GLY A 572 -8.59 -27.02 22.61
C GLY A 572 -8.55 -26.38 21.21
N TRP A 573 -7.72 -26.97 20.35
CA TRP A 573 -7.54 -26.59 18.95
C TRP A 573 -8.51 -27.34 18.02
N GLU A 574 -9.76 -27.52 18.39
CA GLU A 574 -10.73 -28.10 17.50
C GLU A 574 -10.92 -27.19 16.28
N VAL A 575 -10.88 -27.77 15.08
CA VAL A 575 -11.06 -27.05 13.80
C VAL A 575 -12.31 -26.19 13.82
N SER A 576 -13.44 -26.76 14.28
CA SER A 576 -14.73 -26.07 14.38
C SER A 576 -14.65 -24.77 15.19
N ARG A 577 -13.92 -24.79 16.30
CA ARG A 577 -13.78 -23.62 17.17
C ARG A 577 -12.90 -22.54 16.58
N VAL A 578 -11.79 -22.94 15.93
CA VAL A 578 -10.93 -21.96 15.24
C VAL A 578 -11.67 -21.35 14.05
N GLN A 579 -12.46 -22.12 13.32
CA GLN A 579 -13.33 -21.64 12.26
C GLN A 579 -14.41 -20.68 12.78
N GLU A 580 -15.05 -20.99 13.91
CA GLU A 580 -15.99 -20.07 14.56
C GLU A 580 -15.34 -18.74 14.94
N MET A 581 -14.18 -18.78 15.59
CA MET A 581 -13.43 -17.56 15.94
C MET A 581 -13.01 -16.79 14.68
N HIS A 582 -12.58 -17.49 13.64
CA HIS A 582 -12.25 -16.87 12.35
C HIS A 582 -13.47 -16.18 11.75
N GLN A 583 -14.63 -16.84 11.74
CA GLN A 583 -15.87 -16.27 11.20
C GLN A 583 -16.29 -15.02 12.01
N ARG A 584 -16.25 -15.08 13.33
CA ARG A 584 -16.53 -13.90 14.19
C ARG A 584 -15.58 -12.74 13.87
N LEU A 585 -14.27 -13.01 13.75
CA LEU A 585 -13.31 -11.98 13.39
C LEU A 585 -13.59 -11.36 12.00
N PHE A 586 -13.99 -12.17 11.03
CA PHE A 586 -14.38 -11.71 9.71
C PHE A 586 -15.67 -10.88 9.72
N ASP A 587 -16.65 -11.26 10.53
CA ASP A 587 -17.90 -10.51 10.66
C ASP A 587 -17.67 -9.10 11.22
N HIS A 588 -16.65 -8.94 12.07
CA HIS A 588 -16.24 -7.64 12.61
C HIS A 588 -15.31 -6.83 11.69
N ASP A 589 -14.54 -7.49 10.82
CA ASP A 589 -13.68 -6.81 9.85
C ASP A 589 -13.39 -7.69 8.63
N LEU A 590 -13.94 -7.32 7.49
CA LEU A 590 -13.76 -8.06 6.23
C LEU A 590 -12.29 -8.16 5.74
N ALA A 591 -11.36 -7.43 6.36
CA ALA A 591 -9.93 -7.54 6.07
C ALA A 591 -9.29 -8.84 6.60
N HIS A 592 -9.94 -9.54 7.54
CA HIS A 592 -9.40 -10.71 8.21
C HIS A 592 -9.86 -12.02 7.55
N ARG A 593 -9.25 -12.34 6.42
CA ARG A 593 -9.34 -13.66 5.76
C ARG A 593 -8.04 -13.98 5.03
N PRO A 594 -7.75 -15.26 4.73
CA PRO A 594 -6.73 -15.60 3.74
C PRO A 594 -6.97 -14.83 2.46
N ARG A 595 -5.93 -14.34 1.82
CA ARG A 595 -6.06 -13.39 0.70
C ARG A 595 -6.79 -13.95 -0.50
N ARG A 596 -6.72 -15.27 -0.71
CA ARG A 596 -7.46 -15.98 -1.77
C ARG A 596 -8.97 -16.05 -1.50
N PHE A 597 -9.39 -15.94 -0.24
CA PHE A 597 -10.77 -15.91 0.21
C PHE A 597 -11.24 -14.49 0.57
N ALA A 598 -10.45 -13.47 0.24
CA ALA A 598 -10.84 -12.09 0.51
C ALA A 598 -12.20 -11.78 -0.10
N PHE A 599 -12.99 -10.97 0.61
CA PHE A 599 -14.26 -10.50 0.06
C PHE A 599 -14.00 -9.69 -1.21
N LEU A 600 -14.58 -10.12 -2.32
CA LEU A 600 -14.39 -9.55 -3.64
C LEU A 600 -15.72 -9.23 -4.30
N PRO A 601 -15.79 -8.25 -5.21
CA PRO A 601 -16.93 -8.06 -6.08
C PRO A 601 -17.30 -9.35 -6.82
N PRO A 602 -18.57 -9.57 -7.14
CA PRO A 602 -19.03 -10.81 -7.80
C PRO A 602 -18.27 -11.16 -9.06
N GLU A 603 -17.85 -10.15 -9.82
CA GLU A 603 -17.09 -10.31 -11.06
C GLU A 603 -15.66 -10.83 -10.85
N LEU A 604 -15.15 -10.72 -9.60
CA LEU A 604 -13.82 -11.19 -9.22
C LEU A 604 -13.86 -12.50 -8.44
N VAL A 605 -15.05 -12.98 -8.08
CA VAL A 605 -15.23 -14.21 -7.30
C VAL A 605 -14.99 -15.40 -8.21
N SER A 606 -13.98 -16.19 -7.91
CA SER A 606 -13.76 -17.50 -8.52
C SER A 606 -14.43 -18.61 -7.70
N ARG A 607 -14.55 -19.78 -8.29
CA ARG A 607 -15.14 -20.97 -7.65
C ARG A 607 -14.42 -21.27 -6.32
N GLY A 608 -15.16 -21.32 -5.22
CA GLY A 608 -14.63 -21.60 -3.87
C GLY A 608 -14.24 -20.38 -3.05
N THR A 609 -14.32 -19.16 -3.60
CA THR A 609 -14.16 -17.93 -2.80
C THR A 609 -15.45 -17.60 -2.05
N VAL A 610 -15.31 -16.84 -0.98
CA VAL A 610 -16.39 -16.45 -0.08
C VAL A 610 -17.46 -15.65 -0.82
N ARG A 611 -18.69 -16.04 -0.63
CA ARG A 611 -19.86 -15.33 -1.13
C ARG A 611 -20.27 -14.24 -0.14
N ARG A 612 -21.04 -13.24 -0.62
CA ARG A 612 -21.64 -12.20 0.21
C ARG A 612 -22.57 -12.76 1.29
N GLU A 613 -23.20 -13.88 0.99
CA GLU A 613 -24.11 -14.60 1.90
C GLU A 613 -23.42 -15.11 3.16
N ASP A 614 -22.08 -15.18 3.14
CA ASP A 614 -21.28 -15.60 4.30
C ASP A 614 -21.04 -14.45 5.31
N CYS A 615 -21.48 -13.23 5.01
CA CYS A 615 -21.35 -12.08 5.93
C CYS A 615 -22.64 -11.94 6.74
N SER A 616 -22.54 -12.05 8.07
CA SER A 616 -23.66 -11.73 8.94
C SER A 616 -23.94 -10.22 8.88
N SER A 617 -25.19 -9.85 8.61
CA SER A 617 -25.62 -8.45 8.66
C SER A 617 -26.03 -8.09 10.09
N VAL A 618 -25.54 -6.97 10.59
CA VAL A 618 -25.95 -6.42 11.88
C VAL A 618 -26.94 -5.28 11.63
N SER A 619 -28.17 -5.45 12.09
CA SER A 619 -29.16 -4.38 12.14
C SER A 619 -29.00 -3.60 13.44
N GLY A 620 -29.09 -2.27 13.38
CA GLY A 620 -29.31 -1.45 14.58
C GLY A 620 -28.18 -0.50 15.00
N LEU A 621 -26.98 -0.56 14.38
CA LEU A 621 -25.87 0.35 14.73
C LEU A 621 -25.80 1.63 13.91
N THR A 622 -26.80 1.89 13.07
CA THR A 622 -26.86 3.07 12.20
C THR A 622 -26.81 4.38 12.97
N HIS A 623 -27.47 4.42 14.13
CA HIS A 623 -27.50 5.61 15.01
C HIS A 623 -26.12 5.99 15.61
N LEU A 624 -25.14 5.07 15.57
CA LEU A 624 -23.75 5.36 15.96
C LEU A 624 -22.97 6.05 14.83
N LEU A 625 -23.47 6.01 13.60
CA LEU A 625 -22.77 6.55 12.45
C LEU A 625 -23.26 7.97 12.17
N ARG A 626 -22.38 8.77 11.57
CA ARG A 626 -22.81 10.04 10.98
C ARG A 626 -23.65 9.79 9.71
N PRO A 627 -24.63 10.67 9.41
CA PRO A 627 -25.50 10.50 8.25
C PRO A 627 -24.75 10.24 6.94
N GLU A 628 -23.61 10.92 6.72
CA GLU A 628 -22.83 10.77 5.49
C GLU A 628 -22.23 9.37 5.33
N ILE A 629 -21.93 8.69 6.45
CA ILE A 629 -21.44 7.30 6.43
C ILE A 629 -22.62 6.35 6.23
N GLU A 630 -23.70 6.55 6.96
CA GLU A 630 -24.91 5.72 6.90
C GLU A 630 -25.51 5.72 5.49
N ASP A 631 -25.68 6.90 4.86
CA ASP A 631 -26.19 7.04 3.51
C ASP A 631 -25.33 6.24 2.50
N GLY A 632 -24.01 6.39 2.56
CA GLY A 632 -23.11 5.69 1.66
C GLY A 632 -23.10 4.18 1.85
N LEU A 633 -23.21 3.68 3.09
CA LEU A 633 -23.30 2.25 3.37
C LEU A 633 -24.65 1.66 2.95
N THR A 634 -25.73 2.41 3.06
CA THR A 634 -27.05 2.03 2.58
C THR A 634 -27.08 1.88 1.07
N ILE A 635 -26.49 2.84 0.33
CA ILE A 635 -26.34 2.77 -1.13
C ILE A 635 -25.49 1.54 -1.51
N LEU A 636 -24.34 1.34 -0.85
CA LEU A 636 -23.49 0.18 -1.07
C LEU A 636 -24.23 -1.14 -0.80
N GLY A 637 -25.03 -1.19 0.25
CA GLY A 637 -25.89 -2.31 0.59
C GLY A 637 -26.86 -2.66 -0.54
N GLY A 638 -27.47 -1.67 -1.16
CA GLY A 638 -28.32 -1.84 -2.34
C GLY A 638 -27.56 -2.43 -3.54
N TRP A 639 -26.30 -2.04 -3.77
CA TRP A 639 -25.47 -2.64 -4.82
C TRP A 639 -25.12 -4.09 -4.55
N LEU A 640 -24.94 -4.45 -3.27
CA LEU A 640 -24.60 -5.78 -2.79
C LEU A 640 -25.82 -6.66 -2.51
N ASN A 641 -27.04 -6.17 -2.77
CA ASN A 641 -28.31 -6.85 -2.48
C ASN A 641 -28.49 -7.26 -1.02
N TRP A 642 -28.02 -6.43 -0.07
CA TRP A 642 -28.34 -6.56 1.34
C TRP A 642 -29.75 -6.04 1.62
N GLU A 643 -30.37 -6.49 2.70
CA GLU A 643 -31.65 -5.94 3.15
C GLU A 643 -31.55 -4.44 3.42
N ALA A 644 -32.55 -3.69 3.06
CA ALA A 644 -32.57 -2.24 3.24
C ALA A 644 -32.34 -1.84 4.71
N GLY A 645 -31.35 -1.00 4.95
CA GLY A 645 -30.98 -0.54 6.29
C GLY A 645 -30.10 -1.53 7.08
N THR A 646 -29.65 -2.62 6.47
CA THR A 646 -28.68 -3.54 7.08
C THR A 646 -27.37 -3.53 6.32
N PHE A 647 -26.25 -3.57 7.05
CA PHE A 647 -24.93 -3.75 6.49
C PHE A 647 -24.04 -4.43 7.54
N PRO A 648 -23.02 -5.22 7.11
CA PRO A 648 -22.12 -5.87 8.04
C PRO A 648 -21.31 -4.87 8.86
N LEU A 649 -21.14 -5.15 10.15
CA LEU A 649 -20.27 -4.38 11.05
C LEU A 649 -18.86 -4.26 10.46
N GLY A 650 -18.35 -5.35 9.88
CA GLY A 650 -17.05 -5.42 9.24
C GLY A 650 -16.88 -4.54 7.99
N VAL A 651 -17.95 -3.94 7.46
CA VAL A 651 -17.91 -2.92 6.40
C VAL A 651 -17.89 -1.51 6.99
N ALA A 652 -18.74 -1.27 8.01
CA ALA A 652 -18.85 0.04 8.66
C ALA A 652 -17.55 0.44 9.38
N PHE A 653 -16.90 -0.54 10.01
CA PHE A 653 -15.67 -0.38 10.79
C PHE A 653 -14.48 -1.13 10.18
N ALA A 654 -14.41 -1.25 8.85
CA ALA A 654 -13.33 -1.95 8.16
C ALA A 654 -11.98 -1.25 8.33
N THR A 655 -10.94 -2.01 8.63
CA THR A 655 -9.56 -1.52 8.62
C THR A 655 -9.01 -1.40 7.19
N ARG A 656 -9.50 -2.26 6.29
CA ARG A 656 -9.20 -2.26 4.88
C ARG A 656 -10.48 -2.31 4.04
N PRO A 657 -11.09 -1.15 3.76
CA PRO A 657 -12.29 -1.10 2.93
C PRO A 657 -11.96 -1.42 1.46
N PHE A 658 -13.01 -1.59 0.65
CA PHE A 658 -12.88 -1.74 -0.80
C PHE A 658 -11.99 -0.65 -1.41
N ASN A 659 -11.10 -1.02 -2.32
CA ASN A 659 -10.33 -0.05 -3.08
C ASN A 659 -11.22 0.60 -4.16
N LEU A 660 -10.76 1.72 -4.74
CA LEU A 660 -11.58 2.46 -5.69
C LEU A 660 -11.95 1.65 -6.94
N ALA A 661 -11.06 0.78 -7.42
CA ALA A 661 -11.36 -0.07 -8.56
C ALA A 661 -12.45 -1.11 -8.22
N GLU A 662 -12.42 -1.67 -7.01
CA GLU A 662 -13.46 -2.57 -6.52
C GLU A 662 -14.80 -1.84 -6.36
N VAL A 663 -14.80 -0.59 -5.90
CA VAL A 663 -16.02 0.23 -5.82
C VAL A 663 -16.62 0.46 -7.20
N TYR A 664 -15.80 0.76 -8.23
CA TYR A 664 -16.30 0.87 -9.61
C TYR A 664 -16.85 -0.44 -10.17
N LEU A 665 -16.30 -1.59 -9.75
CA LEU A 665 -16.79 -2.90 -10.15
C LEU A 665 -18.08 -3.30 -9.42
N LEU A 666 -18.27 -2.83 -8.19
CA LEU A 666 -19.49 -3.07 -7.41
C LEU A 666 -20.67 -2.21 -7.87
N ALA A 667 -20.41 -0.97 -8.25
CA ALA A 667 -21.43 -0.01 -8.62
C ALA A 667 -22.17 -0.48 -9.89
N LYS A 668 -23.49 -0.46 -9.84
CA LYS A 668 -24.35 -0.63 -11.02
C LYS A 668 -24.27 0.65 -11.83
N SER A 669 -23.87 0.57 -13.10
CA SER A 669 -23.75 1.72 -14.02
C SER A 669 -22.92 2.90 -13.43
N PRO A 670 -21.65 2.66 -13.05
CA PRO A 670 -20.83 3.65 -12.30
C PRO A 670 -20.55 4.94 -13.07
N PHE A 671 -20.85 4.99 -14.35
CA PHE A 671 -20.62 6.14 -15.23
C PHE A 671 -21.89 6.90 -15.59
N ASP A 672 -23.05 6.44 -15.12
CA ASP A 672 -24.31 7.12 -15.35
C ASP A 672 -24.34 8.43 -14.54
N GLU A 673 -24.66 9.56 -15.18
CA GLU A 673 -24.59 10.88 -14.54
C GLU A 673 -25.53 10.97 -13.34
N LEU A 674 -26.67 10.28 -13.37
CA LEU A 674 -27.64 10.23 -12.28
C LEU A 674 -27.11 9.48 -11.04
N LEU A 675 -26.15 8.56 -11.22
CA LEU A 675 -25.59 7.74 -10.13
C LEU A 675 -24.22 8.22 -9.65
N GLN A 676 -23.73 9.33 -10.17
CA GLN A 676 -22.46 9.92 -9.75
C GLN A 676 -22.49 10.40 -8.29
N GLU A 677 -23.63 10.88 -7.82
CA GLU A 677 -23.81 11.32 -6.44
C GLU A 677 -23.76 10.12 -5.49
N ASP A 678 -24.40 9.01 -5.84
CA ASP A 678 -24.35 7.76 -5.08
C ASP A 678 -22.92 7.23 -4.96
N LEU A 679 -22.19 7.20 -6.08
CA LEU A 679 -20.79 6.78 -6.10
C LEU A 679 -19.92 7.67 -5.20
N ASN A 680 -20.13 8.98 -5.24
CA ASN A 680 -19.44 9.95 -4.41
C ASN A 680 -19.73 9.71 -2.92
N THR A 681 -20.97 9.47 -2.57
CA THR A 681 -21.42 9.22 -1.20
C THR A 681 -20.85 7.91 -0.66
N VAL A 682 -20.81 6.85 -1.47
CA VAL A 682 -20.16 5.57 -1.11
C VAL A 682 -18.65 5.74 -0.90
N ILE A 683 -17.96 6.46 -1.79
CA ILE A 683 -16.51 6.70 -1.65
C ILE A 683 -16.24 7.53 -0.38
N LEU A 684 -17.06 8.53 -0.09
CA LEU A 684 -16.96 9.32 1.14
C LEU A 684 -17.14 8.42 2.38
N ALA A 685 -18.16 7.58 2.41
CA ALA A 685 -18.43 6.68 3.53
C ALA A 685 -17.30 5.66 3.77
N LEU A 686 -16.78 5.06 2.69
CA LEU A 686 -15.73 4.04 2.78
C LEU A 686 -14.35 4.62 3.03
N ARG A 687 -14.03 5.80 2.50
CA ARG A 687 -12.67 6.33 2.45
C ARG A 687 -12.49 7.73 3.01
N GLY A 688 -13.57 8.47 3.25
CA GLY A 688 -13.52 9.85 3.72
C GLY A 688 -12.96 10.84 2.70
N PHE A 689 -13.01 10.52 1.40
CA PHE A 689 -12.55 11.44 0.36
C PHE A 689 -13.65 12.43 -0.01
N LEU A 690 -13.29 13.70 -0.05
CA LEU A 690 -14.11 14.76 -0.62
C LEU A 690 -13.74 14.95 -2.09
N ILE A 691 -14.67 14.68 -2.96
CA ILE A 691 -14.45 14.75 -4.40
C ILE A 691 -14.36 16.20 -4.84
N SER A 692 -13.31 16.51 -5.62
CA SER A 692 -12.99 17.89 -6.00
C SER A 692 -12.97 18.14 -7.49
N GLY A 693 -13.23 17.13 -8.30
CA GLY A 693 -13.24 17.21 -9.75
C GLY A 693 -14.43 16.44 -10.34
N LYS A 694 -14.46 16.35 -11.65
CA LYS A 694 -15.47 15.52 -12.33
C LYS A 694 -15.00 14.08 -12.37
N MET A 695 -15.83 13.19 -11.85
CA MET A 695 -15.63 11.75 -11.97
C MET A 695 -15.84 11.30 -13.42
N PRO A 696 -15.28 10.14 -13.84
CA PRO A 696 -15.64 9.54 -15.11
C PRO A 696 -17.15 9.34 -15.24
N HIS A 697 -17.74 9.86 -16.32
CA HIS A 697 -19.20 9.84 -16.52
C HIS A 697 -19.58 9.76 -17.99
N TYR A 698 -20.77 9.23 -18.27
CA TYR A 698 -21.34 9.22 -19.60
C TYR A 698 -21.96 10.58 -19.98
N VAL A 699 -21.80 10.93 -21.26
CA VAL A 699 -22.50 12.02 -21.91
C VAL A 699 -23.18 11.45 -23.14
N GLN A 700 -24.43 11.84 -23.39
CA GLN A 700 -25.11 11.48 -24.64
C GLN A 700 -24.44 12.15 -25.82
N ASP A 701 -24.24 11.41 -26.91
CA ASP A 701 -23.67 11.95 -28.14
C ASP A 701 -24.76 12.74 -28.89
N PRO A 702 -24.58 14.05 -29.10
CA PRO A 702 -25.57 14.86 -29.82
C PRO A 702 -25.75 14.44 -31.29
N ALA A 703 -24.71 13.83 -31.88
CA ALA A 703 -24.66 13.44 -33.30
C ALA A 703 -25.15 12.01 -33.57
N GLY A 704 -25.31 11.20 -32.51
CA GLY A 704 -25.74 9.80 -32.61
C GLY A 704 -26.70 9.43 -31.50
N PRO A 705 -28.02 9.60 -31.69
CA PRO A 705 -28.96 9.26 -30.64
C PRO A 705 -28.83 7.79 -30.18
N GLY A 706 -28.69 7.60 -28.88
CA GLY A 706 -28.48 6.31 -28.24
C GLY A 706 -27.01 5.89 -28.04
N ARG A 707 -26.02 6.68 -28.53
CA ARG A 707 -24.60 6.40 -28.26
C ARG A 707 -24.12 7.11 -27.00
N LYS A 708 -23.46 6.39 -26.12
CA LYS A 708 -22.84 6.91 -24.91
C LYS A 708 -21.39 7.29 -25.15
N VAL A 709 -20.95 8.44 -24.65
CA VAL A 709 -19.54 8.85 -24.64
C VAL A 709 -19.04 8.89 -23.20
N LEU A 710 -18.08 8.02 -22.85
CA LEU A 710 -17.44 8.02 -21.54
C LEU A 710 -16.37 9.12 -21.49
N MET A 711 -16.58 10.11 -20.64
CA MET A 711 -15.67 11.22 -20.41
C MET A 711 -14.75 10.93 -19.22
N ILE A 712 -13.43 10.94 -19.44
CA ILE A 712 -12.42 10.66 -18.42
C ILE A 712 -11.37 11.77 -18.47
N ASP A 713 -11.33 12.61 -17.44
CA ASP A 713 -10.31 13.66 -17.33
C ASP A 713 -8.94 13.03 -16.97
N SER A 714 -7.95 13.30 -17.80
CA SER A 714 -6.58 12.83 -17.58
C SER A 714 -5.59 13.99 -17.69
N ARG A 715 -4.60 14.04 -16.82
CA ARG A 715 -3.53 15.06 -16.87
C ARG A 715 -2.60 14.90 -18.09
N ARG A 716 -2.62 13.74 -18.75
CA ARG A 716 -1.72 13.44 -19.87
C ARG A 716 -2.38 13.74 -21.21
N ALA A 717 -2.15 14.94 -21.73
CA ALA A 717 -2.65 15.36 -23.03
C ALA A 717 -1.59 15.23 -24.14
N LYS A 718 -0.82 14.11 -24.20
CA LYS A 718 0.15 13.87 -25.26
C LYS A 718 -0.52 13.74 -26.62
N GLY A 719 -0.02 14.43 -27.64
CA GLY A 719 -0.51 14.37 -29.01
C GLY A 719 -0.26 13.03 -29.69
N ARG A 720 0.77 12.30 -29.25
CA ARG A 720 1.11 10.95 -29.71
C ARG A 720 0.80 9.94 -28.62
N LYS A 721 0.37 8.73 -29.01
CA LYS A 721 0.09 7.63 -28.10
C LYS A 721 0.93 6.42 -28.48
N ARG A 722 1.58 5.82 -27.49
CA ARG A 722 2.39 4.61 -27.67
C ARG A 722 1.61 3.43 -27.10
N ILE A 723 1.30 2.49 -27.96
CA ILE A 723 0.44 1.33 -27.68
C ILE A 723 1.29 0.08 -27.79
N ALA A 724 1.33 -0.69 -26.71
CA ALA A 724 1.96 -2.00 -26.64
C ALA A 724 0.92 -3.08 -26.95
N LEU A 725 1.18 -3.89 -27.95
CA LEU A 725 0.42 -5.09 -28.29
C LEU A 725 1.08 -6.31 -27.65
N ALA A 726 0.36 -7.02 -26.80
CA ALA A 726 0.83 -8.26 -26.20
C ALA A 726 0.72 -9.41 -27.21
N SER A 727 1.85 -10.03 -27.57
CA SER A 727 1.88 -11.31 -28.27
C SER A 727 1.68 -12.42 -27.22
N TRP A 728 0.43 -12.65 -26.86
CA TRP A 728 -0.01 -13.51 -25.76
C TRP A 728 -0.78 -14.73 -26.27
N LYS A 729 -0.56 -15.89 -25.62
CA LYS A 729 -1.27 -17.13 -25.96
C LYS A 729 -2.17 -17.56 -24.80
N THR A 730 -3.47 -17.70 -25.09
CA THR A 730 -4.43 -18.45 -24.29
C THR A 730 -4.65 -19.80 -24.98
N SER A 731 -4.31 -20.90 -24.30
CA SER A 731 -4.46 -22.23 -24.89
C SER A 731 -5.94 -22.59 -25.06
N TYR A 732 -6.24 -23.53 -25.97
CA TYR A 732 -7.61 -24.02 -26.12
C TYR A 732 -8.12 -24.70 -24.83
N ASP A 733 -7.25 -25.38 -24.10
CA ASP A 733 -7.58 -26.02 -22.83
C ASP A 733 -7.90 -24.99 -21.73
N SER A 734 -7.18 -23.85 -21.69
CA SER A 734 -7.51 -22.71 -20.80
C SER A 734 -8.84 -22.08 -21.19
N TRP A 735 -9.13 -21.97 -22.48
CA TRP A 735 -10.44 -21.52 -22.98
C TRP A 735 -11.57 -22.44 -22.51
N ILE A 736 -11.41 -23.79 -22.68
CA ILE A 736 -12.38 -24.81 -22.19
C ILE A 736 -12.56 -24.65 -20.67
N ALA A 737 -11.47 -24.55 -19.91
CA ALA A 737 -11.52 -24.41 -18.46
C ALA A 737 -12.32 -23.16 -18.03
N SER A 738 -12.12 -22.03 -18.72
CA SER A 738 -12.90 -20.81 -18.50
C SER A 738 -14.38 -21.01 -18.82
N ALA A 739 -14.70 -21.65 -19.94
CA ALA A 739 -16.09 -21.93 -20.36
C ALA A 739 -16.82 -22.87 -19.38
N MET A 740 -16.12 -23.84 -18.81
CA MET A 740 -16.65 -24.81 -17.86
C MET A 740 -16.54 -24.38 -16.38
N GLN A 741 -16.02 -23.22 -16.10
CA GLN A 741 -15.69 -22.77 -14.74
C GLN A 741 -14.78 -23.77 -13.99
N ALA A 742 -13.85 -24.38 -14.70
CA ALA A 742 -12.89 -25.34 -14.19
C ALA A 742 -11.53 -24.68 -13.91
N LYS A 743 -10.64 -25.40 -13.21
CA LYS A 743 -9.28 -24.96 -12.98
C LYS A 743 -8.49 -24.91 -14.29
N ASP A 744 -7.77 -23.82 -14.53
CA ASP A 744 -6.89 -23.66 -15.69
C ASP A 744 -5.74 -24.70 -15.64
N PRO A 745 -5.56 -25.52 -16.69
CA PRO A 745 -4.46 -26.49 -16.76
C PRO A 745 -3.09 -25.83 -17.01
N ASP A 746 -3.03 -24.61 -17.53
CA ASP A 746 -1.78 -23.89 -17.80
C ASP A 746 -1.20 -23.27 -16.50
N ARG A 747 -0.46 -24.06 -15.74
CA ARG A 747 0.19 -23.61 -14.49
C ARG A 747 1.24 -22.52 -14.69
N GLY A 748 1.81 -22.40 -15.88
CA GLY A 748 2.82 -21.39 -16.23
C GLY A 748 2.24 -20.02 -16.61
N ARG A 749 0.92 -19.93 -16.80
CA ARG A 749 0.25 -18.73 -17.32
C ARG A 749 0.49 -17.49 -16.43
N TYR A 750 0.39 -17.65 -15.13
CA TYR A 750 0.65 -16.55 -14.17
C TYR A 750 2.07 -16.02 -14.29
N GLN A 751 3.07 -16.92 -14.31
CA GLN A 751 4.49 -16.57 -14.43
C GLN A 751 4.78 -15.81 -15.73
N ARG A 752 4.27 -16.30 -16.86
CA ARG A 752 4.41 -15.66 -18.17
C ARG A 752 3.80 -14.25 -18.17
N LEU A 753 2.60 -14.11 -17.58
CA LEU A 753 1.91 -12.82 -17.48
C LEU A 753 2.69 -11.82 -16.64
N VAL A 754 3.16 -12.24 -15.47
CA VAL A 754 3.94 -11.40 -14.55
C VAL A 754 5.24 -10.95 -15.21
N THR A 755 5.94 -11.85 -15.90
CA THR A 755 7.19 -11.52 -16.63
C THR A 755 6.95 -10.45 -17.69
N MET A 756 5.92 -10.62 -18.53
CA MET A 756 5.57 -9.64 -19.56
C MET A 756 5.18 -8.28 -18.96
N VAL A 757 4.34 -8.27 -17.93
CA VAL A 757 3.90 -7.02 -17.28
C VAL A 757 5.09 -6.29 -16.63
N ASN A 758 6.01 -7.00 -15.99
CA ASN A 758 7.22 -6.43 -15.41
C ASN A 758 8.14 -5.83 -16.49
N GLU A 759 8.25 -6.47 -17.64
CA GLU A 759 8.99 -5.93 -18.76
C GLU A 759 8.35 -4.64 -19.31
N VAL A 760 7.02 -4.59 -19.41
CA VAL A 760 6.26 -3.37 -19.75
C VAL A 760 6.52 -2.27 -18.72
N ILE A 761 6.48 -2.59 -17.42
CA ILE A 761 6.77 -1.64 -16.34
C ILE A 761 8.18 -1.08 -16.43
N SER A 762 9.17 -1.90 -16.77
CA SER A 762 10.56 -1.45 -16.96
C SER A 762 10.72 -0.42 -18.08
N ARG A 763 9.83 -0.45 -19.06
CA ARG A 763 9.78 0.48 -20.22
C ARG A 763 8.67 1.54 -20.10
N SER A 764 8.19 1.82 -18.88
CA SER A 764 6.99 2.65 -18.62
C SER A 764 7.04 4.04 -19.26
N GLY A 765 8.22 4.67 -19.36
CA GLY A 765 8.37 5.98 -20.00
C GLY A 765 8.03 6.00 -21.51
N SER A 766 7.89 4.82 -22.15
CA SER A 766 7.67 4.65 -23.60
C SER A 766 6.33 3.99 -23.96
N ILE A 767 5.41 3.78 -23.01
CA ILE A 767 4.14 3.08 -23.22
C ILE A 767 3.01 3.87 -22.53
N ASP A 768 1.90 4.10 -23.24
CA ASP A 768 0.69 4.75 -22.69
C ASP A 768 -0.45 3.73 -22.50
N TYR A 769 -0.56 2.72 -23.38
CA TYR A 769 -1.58 1.66 -23.34
C TYR A 769 -0.95 0.29 -23.55
N LEU A 770 -1.38 -0.70 -22.77
CA LEU A 770 -1.07 -2.12 -22.98
C LEU A 770 -2.35 -2.85 -23.38
N VAL A 771 -2.30 -3.60 -24.48
CA VAL A 771 -3.46 -4.32 -25.01
C VAL A 771 -3.20 -5.80 -25.01
N PHE A 772 -4.12 -6.58 -24.46
CA PHE A 772 -4.15 -8.04 -24.50
C PHE A 772 -5.29 -8.55 -25.38
N PRO A 773 -5.16 -9.78 -25.94
CA PRO A 773 -6.21 -10.42 -26.70
C PRO A 773 -7.50 -10.66 -25.91
N GLU A 774 -8.55 -11.11 -26.58
CA GLU A 774 -9.79 -11.62 -25.99
C GLU A 774 -9.51 -12.85 -25.12
N LEU A 775 -10.24 -13.03 -23.99
CA LEU A 775 -10.17 -14.17 -23.08
C LEU A 775 -8.76 -14.45 -22.50
N SER A 776 -7.94 -13.42 -22.33
CA SER A 776 -6.52 -13.57 -22.00
C SER A 776 -6.20 -13.49 -20.52
N ILE A 777 -6.96 -12.76 -19.71
CA ILE A 777 -6.64 -12.51 -18.30
C ILE A 777 -7.82 -12.93 -17.40
N PRO A 778 -7.56 -13.73 -16.33
CA PRO A 778 -8.55 -13.94 -15.27
C PRO A 778 -8.93 -12.63 -14.57
N ALA A 779 -10.23 -12.42 -14.30
CA ALA A 779 -10.71 -11.19 -13.67
C ALA A 779 -9.99 -10.85 -12.36
N ARG A 780 -9.71 -11.87 -11.54
CA ARG A 780 -9.00 -11.74 -10.26
C ARG A 780 -7.58 -11.14 -10.39
N TRP A 781 -6.90 -11.35 -11.54
CA TRP A 781 -5.56 -10.79 -11.77
C TRP A 781 -5.61 -9.39 -12.37
N PHE A 782 -6.68 -9.05 -13.12
CA PHE A 782 -6.81 -7.80 -13.85
C PHE A 782 -6.63 -6.58 -12.95
N VAL A 783 -7.38 -6.47 -11.84
CA VAL A 783 -7.35 -5.28 -10.97
C VAL A 783 -5.95 -5.01 -10.44
N ARG A 784 -5.24 -6.05 -10.08
CA ARG A 784 -3.88 -5.94 -9.57
C ARG A 784 -2.88 -5.48 -10.63
N ILE A 785 -2.94 -6.10 -11.81
CA ILE A 785 -2.09 -5.72 -12.94
C ILE A 785 -2.38 -4.26 -13.31
N ALA A 786 -3.65 -3.90 -13.42
CA ALA A 786 -4.11 -2.56 -13.70
C ALA A 786 -3.60 -1.54 -12.67
N GLN A 787 -3.66 -1.85 -11.37
CA GLN A 787 -3.10 -0.99 -10.32
C GLN A 787 -1.60 -0.77 -10.48
N LYS A 788 -0.83 -1.82 -10.79
CA LYS A 788 0.63 -1.71 -10.99
C LYS A 788 0.97 -0.88 -12.23
N LEU A 789 0.27 -1.10 -13.33
CA LEU A 789 0.42 -0.32 -14.56
C LEU A 789 0.00 1.13 -14.37
N HIS A 790 -1.09 1.38 -13.64
CA HIS A 790 -1.57 2.73 -13.32
C HIS A 790 -0.52 3.55 -12.58
N LEU A 791 0.21 2.96 -11.62
CA LEU A 791 1.32 3.62 -10.92
C LEU A 791 2.43 4.10 -11.87
N GLN A 792 2.55 3.49 -13.04
CA GLN A 792 3.46 3.90 -14.12
C GLN A 792 2.78 4.79 -15.17
N GLY A 793 1.48 5.05 -14.98
CA GLY A 793 0.65 5.83 -15.90
C GLY A 793 0.32 5.11 -17.20
N ILE A 794 0.30 3.78 -17.19
CA ILE A 794 -0.07 2.92 -18.31
C ILE A 794 -1.51 2.46 -18.09
N SER A 795 -2.35 2.59 -19.11
CA SER A 795 -3.71 2.04 -19.15
C SER A 795 -3.68 0.61 -19.70
N LEU A 796 -4.54 -0.27 -19.15
CA LEU A 796 -4.67 -1.66 -19.59
C LEU A 796 -6.01 -1.85 -20.32
N ILE A 797 -5.97 -2.51 -21.48
CA ILE A 797 -7.14 -2.98 -22.24
C ILE A 797 -6.96 -4.48 -22.44
N ALA A 798 -7.82 -5.31 -21.84
CA ALA A 798 -7.63 -6.76 -21.89
C ALA A 798 -8.95 -7.51 -21.95
N GLY A 799 -8.99 -8.55 -22.80
CA GLY A 799 -10.07 -9.54 -22.76
C GLY A 799 -10.00 -10.37 -21.49
N ILE A 800 -11.13 -10.46 -20.82
CA ILE A 800 -11.28 -11.22 -19.55
C ILE A 800 -11.87 -12.59 -19.85
N GLU A 801 -11.46 -13.61 -19.10
CA GLU A 801 -12.08 -14.93 -19.13
C GLU A 801 -13.59 -14.84 -18.89
N TYR A 802 -14.34 -15.84 -19.37
CA TYR A 802 -15.79 -15.86 -19.19
C TYR A 802 -16.20 -15.66 -17.74
N GLN A 803 -17.10 -14.70 -17.51
CA GLN A 803 -17.70 -14.45 -16.21
C GLN A 803 -19.05 -15.15 -16.14
N HIS A 804 -19.16 -16.20 -15.33
CA HIS A 804 -20.38 -16.99 -15.18
C HIS A 804 -21.43 -16.24 -14.36
N VAL A 805 -22.69 -16.26 -14.86
CA VAL A 805 -23.85 -15.63 -14.24
C VAL A 805 -24.97 -16.64 -14.12
N ASP A 806 -25.59 -16.77 -12.96
CA ASP A 806 -26.81 -17.55 -12.68
C ASP A 806 -26.93 -18.92 -13.40
N GLY A 807 -25.87 -19.71 -13.35
CA GLY A 807 -25.83 -21.11 -13.76
C GLY A 807 -26.04 -21.42 -15.25
N LYS A 808 -26.50 -20.49 -16.08
CA LYS A 808 -26.73 -20.68 -17.52
C LYS A 808 -26.24 -19.58 -18.45
N GLY A 809 -25.65 -18.57 -17.91
CA GLY A 809 -25.15 -17.43 -18.68
C GLY A 809 -23.66 -17.18 -18.46
N VAL A 810 -22.97 -16.68 -19.50
CA VAL A 810 -21.60 -16.17 -19.42
C VAL A 810 -21.50 -14.81 -20.04
N LYS A 811 -20.68 -13.94 -19.45
CA LYS A 811 -20.28 -12.66 -20.04
C LYS A 811 -18.93 -12.85 -20.71
N ASN A 812 -18.77 -12.30 -21.92
CA ASN A 812 -17.49 -12.14 -22.58
C ASN A 812 -17.19 -10.63 -22.60
N GLN A 813 -16.18 -10.20 -21.87
CA GLN A 813 -15.91 -8.78 -21.65
C GLN A 813 -14.48 -8.42 -21.94
N VAL A 814 -14.28 -7.18 -22.41
CA VAL A 814 -13.00 -6.47 -22.39
C VAL A 814 -13.03 -5.46 -21.26
N TRP A 815 -12.09 -5.56 -20.32
CA TRP A 815 -11.95 -4.60 -19.25
C TRP A 815 -10.85 -3.60 -19.58
N CYS A 816 -11.14 -2.33 -19.32
CA CYS A 816 -10.22 -1.22 -19.55
C CYS A 816 -9.95 -0.50 -18.23
N SER A 817 -8.69 -0.30 -17.88
CA SER A 817 -8.32 0.54 -16.75
C SER A 817 -7.84 1.90 -17.23
N PHE A 818 -8.38 2.97 -16.64
CA PHE A 818 -8.02 4.34 -17.01
C PHE A 818 -7.64 5.17 -15.80
N GLY A 819 -6.52 5.91 -15.92
CA GLY A 819 -6.14 6.90 -14.93
C GLY A 819 -6.99 8.17 -15.09
N HIS A 820 -7.50 8.70 -13.96
CA HIS A 820 -8.24 9.95 -13.91
C HIS A 820 -7.86 10.79 -12.69
N VAL A 821 -8.32 12.03 -12.64
CA VAL A 821 -8.04 12.99 -11.57
C VAL A 821 -9.32 13.51 -10.88
N GLY A 822 -10.44 12.89 -11.13
CA GLY A 822 -11.74 13.29 -10.61
C GLY A 822 -11.85 13.39 -9.09
N LEU A 823 -11.03 12.62 -8.34
CA LEU A 823 -10.94 12.68 -6.88
C LEU A 823 -10.03 13.79 -6.35
N GLY A 824 -9.36 14.57 -7.24
CA GLY A 824 -8.37 15.57 -6.86
C GLY A 824 -6.94 15.02 -6.71
N PHE A 825 -6.76 13.72 -6.89
CA PHE A 825 -5.48 13.03 -6.99
C PHE A 825 -5.55 11.96 -8.10
N PRO A 826 -4.41 11.48 -8.61
CA PRO A 826 -4.40 10.41 -9.60
C PRO A 826 -5.10 9.15 -9.08
N SER A 827 -6.13 8.73 -9.77
CA SER A 827 -6.97 7.58 -9.43
C SER A 827 -7.20 6.70 -10.66
N MET A 828 -7.71 5.50 -10.46
CA MET A 828 -7.98 4.55 -11.52
C MET A 828 -9.45 4.13 -11.50
N THR A 829 -10.08 4.11 -12.67
CA THR A 829 -11.39 3.48 -12.90
C THR A 829 -11.27 2.23 -13.76
N VAL A 830 -12.26 1.37 -13.69
CA VAL A 830 -12.38 0.19 -14.56
C VAL A 830 -13.68 0.31 -15.36
N PHE A 831 -13.52 0.27 -16.68
CA PHE A 831 -14.63 0.23 -17.62
C PHE A 831 -14.75 -1.18 -18.19
N ARG A 832 -15.97 -1.69 -18.31
CA ARG A 832 -16.28 -3.03 -18.83
C ARG A 832 -17.03 -2.89 -20.15
N GLN A 833 -16.52 -3.52 -21.20
CA GLN A 833 -17.15 -3.58 -22.51
C GLN A 833 -17.66 -4.99 -22.76
N ASP A 834 -18.97 -5.15 -22.86
CA ASP A 834 -19.58 -6.44 -23.18
C ASP A 834 -19.52 -6.74 -24.66
N LYS A 835 -19.17 -7.97 -25.01
CA LYS A 835 -19.47 -8.53 -26.32
C LYS A 835 -20.97 -8.79 -26.43
N GLN A 836 -21.62 -8.18 -27.43
CA GLN A 836 -23.09 -8.22 -27.56
C GLN A 836 -23.60 -9.53 -28.13
N ARG A 837 -22.83 -10.16 -29.02
CA ARG A 837 -23.21 -11.42 -29.67
C ARG A 837 -22.03 -12.36 -29.79
N PRO A 838 -22.24 -13.65 -29.52
CA PRO A 838 -21.19 -14.65 -29.71
C PRO A 838 -20.85 -14.79 -31.19
N ALA A 839 -19.63 -15.23 -31.50
CA ALA A 839 -19.32 -15.77 -32.81
C ALA A 839 -20.04 -17.13 -33.00
N VAL A 840 -20.34 -17.48 -34.25
CA VAL A 840 -21.11 -18.73 -34.54
C VAL A 840 -20.45 -19.96 -33.89
N GLY A 841 -19.14 -20.12 -33.97
CA GLY A 841 -18.43 -21.24 -33.38
C GLY A 841 -18.38 -21.17 -31.86
N GLU A 842 -18.30 -19.96 -31.29
CA GLU A 842 -18.27 -19.71 -29.85
C GLU A 842 -19.59 -20.13 -29.17
N GLU A 843 -20.72 -19.76 -29.75
CA GLU A 843 -22.03 -20.13 -29.22
C GLU A 843 -22.23 -21.65 -29.18
N GLN A 844 -21.89 -22.33 -30.28
CA GLN A 844 -22.01 -23.80 -30.39
C GLN A 844 -21.14 -24.50 -29.34
N GLU A 845 -19.90 -24.08 -29.17
CA GLU A 845 -18.99 -24.69 -28.22
C GLU A 845 -19.37 -24.39 -26.76
N LEU A 846 -19.80 -23.17 -26.41
CA LEU A 846 -20.31 -22.84 -25.08
C LEU A 846 -21.52 -23.71 -24.69
N HIS A 847 -22.44 -23.89 -25.63
CA HIS A 847 -23.60 -24.77 -25.40
C HIS A 847 -23.19 -26.24 -25.24
N ARG A 848 -22.25 -26.70 -26.08
CA ARG A 848 -21.77 -28.09 -26.05
C ARG A 848 -21.01 -28.45 -24.78
N LEU A 849 -20.11 -27.51 -24.31
CA LEU A 849 -19.21 -27.77 -23.19
C LEU A 849 -19.87 -27.55 -21.83
N ALA A 850 -20.69 -26.54 -21.69
CA ALA A 850 -21.20 -26.12 -20.39
C ALA A 850 -22.71 -25.81 -20.36
N ALA A 851 -23.42 -25.99 -21.47
CA ALA A 851 -24.85 -25.65 -21.64
C ALA A 851 -25.15 -24.18 -21.24
N VAL A 852 -24.21 -23.29 -21.49
CA VAL A 852 -24.34 -21.85 -21.22
C VAL A 852 -24.45 -21.04 -22.50
N SER A 853 -25.00 -19.84 -22.38
CA SER A 853 -25.13 -18.87 -23.49
C SER A 853 -24.53 -17.54 -23.10
N LEU A 854 -24.08 -16.78 -24.11
CA LEU A 854 -23.58 -15.43 -23.90
C LEU A 854 -24.72 -14.50 -23.43
N ARG A 855 -24.49 -13.77 -22.37
CA ARG A 855 -25.43 -12.76 -21.83
C ARG A 855 -24.65 -11.51 -21.48
N PRO A 856 -24.74 -10.44 -22.31
CA PRO A 856 -24.14 -9.16 -21.97
C PRO A 856 -24.79 -8.59 -20.70
N GLU A 857 -24.01 -7.88 -19.89
CA GLU A 857 -24.52 -7.16 -18.73
C GLU A 857 -25.26 -5.89 -19.14
N GLU A 858 -24.71 -5.17 -20.10
CA GLU A 858 -25.31 -3.99 -20.70
C GLU A 858 -25.50 -4.19 -22.21
N GLU A 859 -26.75 -4.11 -22.66
CA GLU A 859 -27.06 -4.12 -24.09
C GLU A 859 -26.94 -2.70 -24.67
N TRP A 860 -26.29 -2.59 -25.81
CA TRP A 860 -26.17 -1.34 -26.55
C TRP A 860 -26.39 -1.55 -28.05
N ASN A 861 -26.99 -0.53 -28.69
CA ASN A 861 -27.23 -0.53 -30.14
C ASN A 861 -26.06 0.09 -30.94
N ALA A 862 -25.27 0.92 -30.29
CA ALA A 862 -24.07 1.56 -30.85
C ALA A 862 -22.90 1.43 -29.88
N PRO A 863 -21.68 1.08 -30.35
CA PRO A 863 -20.54 0.93 -29.49
C PRO A 863 -20.22 2.22 -28.75
N PRO A 864 -19.96 2.14 -27.41
CA PRO A 864 -19.61 3.31 -26.62
C PRO A 864 -18.30 3.93 -27.12
N VAL A 865 -18.22 5.23 -27.04
CA VAL A 865 -17.00 6.00 -27.33
C VAL A 865 -16.35 6.41 -26.01
N ILE A 866 -15.04 6.22 -25.89
CA ILE A 866 -14.26 6.57 -24.70
C ILE A 866 -13.38 7.77 -25.01
N LYS A 867 -13.52 8.85 -24.26
CA LYS A 867 -12.65 10.02 -24.33
C LYS A 867 -11.77 10.07 -23.08
N HIS A 868 -10.54 9.58 -23.21
CA HIS A 868 -9.54 9.60 -22.15
C HIS A 868 -8.54 10.74 -22.35
N GLY A 869 -8.80 11.87 -21.69
CA GLY A 869 -8.10 13.11 -21.92
C GLY A 869 -8.32 13.62 -23.35
N ASN A 870 -7.23 13.73 -24.13
CA ASN A 870 -7.28 14.15 -25.54
C ASN A 870 -7.38 12.98 -26.54
N PHE A 871 -7.48 11.73 -26.10
CA PHE A 871 -7.55 10.55 -26.95
C PHE A 871 -8.97 9.97 -26.94
N THR A 872 -9.56 9.80 -28.13
CA THR A 872 -10.91 9.30 -28.30
C THR A 872 -10.88 7.98 -29.04
N PHE A 873 -11.47 6.94 -28.49
CA PHE A 873 -11.44 5.60 -29.08
C PHE A 873 -12.69 4.80 -28.71
N SER A 874 -12.87 3.65 -29.34
CA SER A 874 -13.89 2.64 -29.00
C SER A 874 -13.26 1.26 -28.94
N VAL A 875 -13.99 0.30 -28.40
CA VAL A 875 -13.60 -1.11 -28.32
C VAL A 875 -14.66 -1.98 -28.97
N LEU A 876 -14.26 -2.86 -29.86
CA LEU A 876 -15.09 -3.95 -30.40
C LEU A 876 -14.42 -5.28 -30.08
N VAL A 877 -15.20 -6.28 -29.70
CA VAL A 877 -14.66 -7.56 -29.27
C VAL A 877 -14.76 -8.56 -30.42
N CYS A 878 -13.60 -8.92 -31.00
CA CYS A 878 -13.46 -10.02 -31.98
C CYS A 878 -14.46 -9.89 -33.17
N SER A 879 -15.42 -10.81 -33.24
CA SER A 879 -16.42 -10.90 -34.32
C SER A 879 -17.30 -9.66 -34.49
N GLU A 880 -17.35 -8.77 -33.52
CA GLU A 880 -18.13 -7.52 -33.65
C GLU A 880 -17.56 -6.59 -34.72
N LEU A 881 -16.27 -6.73 -35.08
CA LEU A 881 -15.67 -5.99 -36.20
C LEU A 881 -16.38 -6.27 -37.55
N THR A 882 -17.02 -7.42 -37.69
CA THR A 882 -17.78 -7.74 -38.92
C THR A 882 -19.04 -6.90 -39.09
N ASN A 883 -19.54 -6.28 -37.99
CA ASN A 883 -20.76 -5.47 -38.05
C ASN A 883 -20.49 -4.10 -38.73
N ILE A 884 -21.00 -3.95 -39.94
CA ILE A 884 -20.85 -2.73 -40.73
C ILE A 884 -21.47 -1.51 -40.03
N SER A 885 -22.63 -1.68 -39.38
CA SER A 885 -23.31 -0.58 -38.70
C SER A 885 -22.50 -0.02 -37.52
N TYR A 886 -21.79 -0.89 -36.79
CA TYR A 886 -20.90 -0.46 -35.73
C TYR A 886 -19.74 0.36 -36.28
N ARG A 887 -19.09 -0.12 -37.35
CA ARG A 887 -17.97 0.59 -37.97
C ARG A 887 -18.41 1.93 -38.57
N ALA A 888 -19.53 1.92 -39.32
CA ALA A 888 -20.07 3.14 -39.91
C ALA A 888 -20.43 4.19 -38.86
N GLY A 889 -21.01 3.75 -37.74
CA GLY A 889 -21.36 4.63 -36.64
C GLY A 889 -20.16 5.28 -35.94
N LEU A 890 -18.95 4.74 -36.07
CA LEU A 890 -17.72 5.27 -35.46
C LEU A 890 -16.97 6.26 -36.36
N ALA A 891 -17.33 6.36 -37.66
CA ALA A 891 -16.65 7.23 -38.59
C ALA A 891 -16.68 8.70 -38.16
N GLY A 892 -15.54 9.36 -38.05
CA GLY A 892 -15.43 10.75 -37.60
C GLY A 892 -15.50 10.97 -36.09
N HIS A 893 -15.83 9.95 -35.30
CA HIS A 893 -16.00 10.06 -33.84
C HIS A 893 -14.80 9.59 -33.01
N ILE A 894 -13.92 8.76 -33.59
CA ILE A 894 -12.80 8.15 -32.89
C ILE A 894 -11.45 8.42 -33.57
N ASP A 895 -10.35 8.35 -32.81
CA ASP A 895 -8.98 8.37 -33.29
C ASP A 895 -8.45 6.96 -33.53
N ALA A 896 -8.91 6.01 -32.70
CA ALA A 896 -8.53 4.60 -32.78
C ALA A 896 -9.70 3.68 -32.43
N LEU A 897 -9.68 2.48 -33.00
CA LEU A 897 -10.56 1.36 -32.64
C LEU A 897 -9.69 0.22 -32.11
N PHE A 898 -9.94 -0.21 -30.89
CA PHE A 898 -9.29 -1.39 -30.31
C PHE A 898 -10.13 -2.64 -30.57
N VAL A 899 -9.46 -3.69 -31.02
CA VAL A 899 -10.10 -4.97 -31.36
C VAL A 899 -9.30 -6.11 -30.72
N PRO A 900 -9.55 -6.44 -29.45
CA PRO A 900 -9.06 -7.67 -28.85
C PRO A 900 -9.73 -8.90 -29.46
N GLU A 901 -8.95 -9.90 -29.85
CA GLU A 901 -9.44 -11.07 -30.62
C GLU A 901 -8.86 -12.38 -30.12
N TRP A 902 -9.63 -13.44 -30.26
CA TRP A 902 -9.21 -14.83 -30.22
C TRP A 902 -9.70 -15.53 -31.49
N ASN A 903 -9.07 -15.20 -32.63
CA ASN A 903 -9.62 -15.42 -33.96
C ASN A 903 -8.67 -16.20 -34.86
N ARG A 904 -9.19 -17.28 -35.44
CA ARG A 904 -8.49 -18.16 -36.39
C ARG A 904 -8.57 -17.68 -37.86
N ASP A 905 -9.63 -16.93 -38.19
CA ASP A 905 -9.86 -16.45 -39.57
C ASP A 905 -9.10 -15.15 -39.85
N ILE A 906 -7.78 -15.27 -39.91
CA ILE A 906 -6.89 -14.13 -40.11
C ILE A 906 -7.07 -13.47 -41.49
N HIS A 907 -7.50 -14.20 -42.51
CA HIS A 907 -7.66 -13.65 -43.85
C HIS A 907 -8.86 -12.72 -43.97
N THR A 908 -10.00 -13.13 -43.45
CA THR A 908 -11.20 -12.27 -43.42
C THR A 908 -10.94 -11.04 -42.55
N PHE A 909 -10.30 -11.19 -41.40
CA PHE A 909 -10.00 -10.10 -40.50
C PHE A 909 -8.90 -9.15 -41.05
N ASP A 910 -7.94 -9.65 -41.83
CA ASP A 910 -6.99 -8.79 -42.54
C ASP A 910 -7.72 -7.78 -43.43
N SER A 911 -8.68 -8.27 -44.22
CA SER A 911 -9.49 -7.45 -45.12
C SER A 911 -10.40 -6.48 -44.34
N LEU A 912 -11.02 -6.94 -43.26
CA LEU A 912 -11.89 -6.12 -42.40
C LEU A 912 -11.12 -4.99 -41.73
N VAL A 913 -9.93 -5.25 -41.20
CA VAL A 913 -9.07 -4.23 -40.56
C VAL A 913 -8.59 -3.20 -41.56
N GLU A 914 -8.25 -3.63 -42.81
CA GLU A 914 -7.90 -2.70 -43.85
C GLU A 914 -9.08 -1.81 -44.24
N SER A 915 -10.27 -2.40 -44.44
CA SER A 915 -11.50 -1.66 -44.75
C SER A 915 -11.84 -0.71 -43.61
N ALA A 916 -11.86 -1.19 -42.36
CA ALA A 916 -12.20 -0.38 -41.19
C ALA A 916 -11.28 0.85 -41.03
N ALA A 917 -9.98 0.69 -41.27
CA ALA A 917 -9.04 1.79 -41.17
C ALA A 917 -9.35 2.92 -42.19
N LEU A 918 -9.88 2.55 -43.38
CA LEU A 918 -10.26 3.51 -44.40
C LEU A 918 -11.68 4.07 -44.20
N ASP A 919 -12.67 3.19 -43.83
CA ASP A 919 -14.07 3.55 -43.73
C ASP A 919 -14.31 4.45 -42.50
N ILE A 920 -13.70 4.11 -41.36
CA ILE A 920 -13.76 4.91 -40.14
C ILE A 920 -12.79 6.09 -40.20
N HIS A 921 -11.76 5.99 -41.03
CA HIS A 921 -10.61 6.88 -41.10
C HIS A 921 -9.89 7.07 -39.76
N ALA A 922 -9.59 5.95 -39.09
CA ALA A 922 -8.98 5.90 -37.74
C ALA A 922 -7.87 4.83 -37.72
N TYR A 923 -7.07 4.85 -36.66
CA TYR A 923 -6.15 3.76 -36.39
C TYR A 923 -6.92 2.54 -35.91
N ILE A 924 -6.63 1.33 -36.44
CA ILE A 924 -7.18 0.07 -35.95
C ILE A 924 -6.10 -0.66 -35.18
N VAL A 925 -6.36 -0.91 -33.91
CA VAL A 925 -5.47 -1.57 -32.94
C VAL A 925 -5.99 -2.98 -32.72
N GLN A 926 -5.59 -3.91 -33.58
CA GLN A 926 -5.96 -5.32 -33.53
C GLN A 926 -4.97 -6.08 -32.64
N CYS A 927 -5.47 -6.80 -31.64
CA CYS A 927 -4.65 -7.64 -30.76
C CYS A 927 -5.26 -9.05 -30.73
N ASN A 928 -4.67 -9.95 -31.52
CA ASN A 928 -5.12 -11.34 -31.64
C ASN A 928 -4.25 -12.28 -30.79
N ASP A 929 -4.81 -13.44 -30.43
CA ASP A 929 -4.06 -14.49 -29.75
C ASP A 929 -2.84 -14.91 -30.59
N ARG A 930 -1.69 -15.06 -29.93
CA ARG A 930 -0.41 -15.39 -30.56
C ARG A 930 -0.45 -16.71 -31.35
N GLN A 931 -1.28 -17.63 -30.93
CA GLN A 931 -1.43 -18.93 -31.60
C GLN A 931 -1.87 -18.75 -33.06
N PHE A 932 -2.73 -17.77 -33.33
CA PHE A 932 -3.23 -17.44 -34.68
C PHE A 932 -2.42 -16.31 -35.31
N GLY A 933 -1.94 -15.37 -34.51
CA GLY A 933 -1.10 -14.26 -34.92
C GLY A 933 -1.87 -13.11 -35.54
N ASP A 934 -1.11 -12.27 -36.27
CA ASP A 934 -1.59 -11.10 -37.00
C ASP A 934 -2.09 -9.93 -36.15
N SER A 935 -1.53 -9.75 -34.93
CA SER A 935 -1.73 -8.51 -34.18
C SER A 935 -1.10 -7.32 -34.88
N ARG A 936 -1.80 -6.15 -34.98
CA ARG A 936 -1.27 -4.99 -35.67
C ARG A 936 -1.90 -3.67 -35.26
N ILE A 937 -1.20 -2.59 -35.59
CA ILE A 937 -1.74 -1.23 -35.60
C ILE A 937 -1.80 -0.77 -37.04
N ARG A 938 -3.00 -0.67 -37.60
CA ARG A 938 -3.25 -0.25 -38.98
C ARG A 938 -3.66 1.20 -39.00
N ALA A 939 -2.96 1.99 -39.80
CA ALA A 939 -3.22 3.41 -40.03
C ALA A 939 -3.86 3.67 -41.39
N PRO A 940 -4.70 4.69 -41.55
CA PRO A 940 -5.25 5.10 -42.85
C PRO A 940 -4.23 5.88 -43.69
N TYR A 941 -2.95 5.44 -43.73
CA TYR A 941 -1.90 6.12 -44.52
C TYR A 941 -2.02 5.89 -46.02
N LYS A 942 -1.59 6.89 -46.78
CA LYS A 942 -1.58 6.86 -48.22
C LYS A 942 -0.58 5.80 -48.73
N ASP A 943 0.61 5.82 -48.18
CA ASP A 943 1.69 4.92 -48.56
C ASP A 943 1.46 3.51 -48.01
N SER A 944 1.38 2.51 -48.88
CA SER A 944 1.03 1.13 -48.47
C SER A 944 1.99 0.53 -47.43
N TRP A 945 3.29 0.83 -47.54
CA TRP A 945 4.32 0.32 -46.66
C TRP A 945 4.27 0.94 -45.24
N ARG A 946 3.58 2.07 -45.06
CA ARG A 946 3.41 2.76 -43.77
C ARG A 946 2.11 2.38 -43.03
N ARG A 947 1.18 1.72 -43.72
CA ARG A 947 -0.16 1.44 -43.17
C ARG A 947 -0.10 0.58 -41.93
N ASP A 948 0.74 -0.46 -41.91
CA ASP A 948 1.01 -1.22 -40.72
C ASP A 948 2.12 -0.54 -39.92
N VAL A 949 1.73 0.24 -38.90
CA VAL A 949 2.66 0.86 -37.96
C VAL A 949 3.43 -0.23 -37.20
N VAL A 950 2.71 -1.28 -36.84
CA VAL A 950 3.21 -2.52 -36.27
C VAL A 950 2.40 -3.67 -36.83
N ARG A 951 3.06 -4.81 -37.16
CA ARG A 951 2.42 -6.08 -37.51
C ARG A 951 3.23 -7.24 -36.92
N VAL A 952 2.57 -8.14 -36.20
CA VAL A 952 3.17 -9.27 -35.50
C VAL A 952 2.46 -10.54 -35.91
N LYS A 953 3.17 -11.48 -36.54
CA LYS A 953 2.58 -12.76 -37.01
C LYS A 953 2.42 -13.81 -35.91
N GLY A 954 2.90 -13.58 -34.71
CA GLY A 954 2.95 -14.56 -33.65
C GLY A 954 4.38 -14.94 -33.29
N GLY A 955 4.62 -16.18 -32.91
CA GLY A 955 5.95 -16.64 -32.48
C GLY A 955 5.88 -17.68 -31.39
N VAL A 956 7.03 -18.10 -30.87
CA VAL A 956 7.12 -19.14 -29.84
C VAL A 956 7.01 -18.57 -28.43
N SER A 957 7.59 -17.40 -28.20
CA SER A 957 7.67 -16.74 -26.89
C SER A 957 6.59 -15.67 -26.72
N ASP A 958 6.22 -15.40 -25.48
CA ASP A 958 5.41 -14.22 -25.13
C ASP A 958 6.30 -12.97 -25.12
N TYR A 959 5.84 -11.89 -25.76
CA TYR A 959 6.51 -10.60 -25.84
C TYR A 959 5.51 -9.50 -26.16
N PHE A 960 5.93 -8.26 -26.19
CA PHE A 960 5.09 -7.16 -26.66
C PHE A 960 5.85 -6.29 -27.67
N VAL A 961 5.10 -5.63 -28.52
CA VAL A 961 5.63 -4.69 -29.50
C VAL A 961 4.94 -3.35 -29.34
N VAL A 962 5.70 -2.27 -29.39
CA VAL A 962 5.17 -0.91 -29.20
C VAL A 962 5.07 -0.20 -30.57
N GLY A 963 3.89 0.30 -30.87
CA GLY A 963 3.66 1.20 -32.00
C GLY A 963 3.22 2.58 -31.54
N GLU A 964 3.64 3.61 -32.23
CA GLU A 964 3.25 5.00 -31.97
C GLU A 964 2.22 5.47 -32.99
N ILE A 965 1.11 6.07 -32.51
CA ILE A 965 0.10 6.71 -33.34
C ILE A 965 0.10 8.21 -33.10
N ASP A 966 -0.08 9.01 -34.14
CA ASP A 966 -0.14 10.47 -34.05
C ASP A 966 -1.59 10.97 -34.18
N VAL A 967 -2.21 11.19 -33.03
CA VAL A 967 -3.60 11.63 -32.91
C VAL A 967 -3.79 13.05 -33.42
N VAL A 968 -2.81 13.93 -33.20
CA VAL A 968 -2.86 15.33 -33.63
C VAL A 968 -2.78 15.41 -35.12
N ALA A 969 -1.82 14.71 -35.76
CA ALA A 969 -1.67 14.71 -37.23
C ALA A 969 -2.94 14.14 -37.90
N LEU A 970 -3.53 13.05 -37.36
CA LEU A 970 -4.77 12.50 -37.89
C LEU A 970 -5.91 13.51 -37.83
N ARG A 971 -6.15 14.16 -36.70
CA ARG A 971 -7.22 15.16 -36.53
C ARG A 971 -6.99 16.40 -37.36
N GLN A 972 -5.78 16.91 -37.44
CA GLN A 972 -5.43 18.04 -38.33
C GLN A 972 -5.75 17.71 -39.79
N PHE A 973 -5.41 16.52 -40.25
CA PHE A 973 -5.74 16.07 -41.60
C PHE A 973 -7.27 15.98 -41.81
N GLN A 974 -8.02 15.37 -40.87
CA GLN A 974 -9.47 15.24 -40.92
C GLN A 974 -10.19 16.60 -40.87
N SER A 975 -9.62 17.59 -40.22
CA SER A 975 -10.18 18.96 -40.10
C SER A 975 -9.89 19.85 -41.30
N SER A 976 -8.93 19.44 -42.16
CA SER A 976 -8.54 20.19 -43.36
C SER A 976 -9.42 19.83 -44.55
N HIS A 977 -9.98 20.82 -45.27
CA HIS A 977 -10.90 20.53 -46.35
C HIS A 977 -10.28 19.85 -47.59
N ARG A 978 -10.93 18.81 -48.04
CA ARG A 978 -11.02 18.14 -49.37
C ARG A 978 -9.77 17.70 -50.16
N SER A 979 -8.57 18.16 -49.92
CA SER A 979 -7.33 17.59 -50.50
C SER A 979 -6.10 18.05 -49.72
N PRO A 980 -6.01 17.68 -48.45
CA PRO A 980 -4.85 18.05 -47.71
C PRO A 980 -3.61 17.32 -48.23
N SER A 981 -2.50 18.04 -48.32
CA SER A 981 -1.19 17.42 -48.50
C SER A 981 -0.82 16.79 -47.18
N GLY A 982 -0.72 15.46 -47.11
CA GLY A 982 -0.37 14.79 -45.86
C GLY A 982 -0.23 13.30 -46.07
N PRO A 983 0.17 12.57 -45.00
CA PRO A 983 0.51 11.14 -45.09
C PRO A 983 -0.73 10.23 -45.15
N PHE A 984 -1.92 10.75 -44.86
CA PHE A 984 -3.14 9.96 -44.82
C PHE A 984 -3.87 9.90 -46.16
N LYS A 985 -4.66 8.86 -46.38
CA LYS A 985 -5.62 8.82 -47.51
C LYS A 985 -6.71 9.90 -47.33
N PRO A 986 -7.31 10.37 -48.39
CA PRO A 986 -8.47 11.24 -48.28
C PRO A 986 -9.56 10.60 -47.42
N VAL A 987 -10.26 11.41 -46.62
CA VAL A 987 -11.43 10.94 -45.88
C VAL A 987 -12.51 10.41 -46.84
N PRO A 988 -13.24 9.36 -46.48
CA PRO A 988 -14.32 8.82 -47.30
C PRO A 988 -15.40 9.85 -47.59
N ASP A 989 -16.12 9.65 -48.73
CA ASP A 989 -17.29 10.49 -49.03
C ASP A 989 -18.36 10.35 -47.93
N GLY A 990 -18.97 11.44 -47.50
CA GLY A 990 -19.89 11.48 -46.40
C GLY A 990 -19.25 11.51 -44.99
N PHE A 991 -17.92 11.54 -44.89
CA PHE A 991 -17.24 11.64 -43.59
C PHE A 991 -17.50 13.00 -42.93
N VAL A 992 -17.97 12.95 -41.67
CA VAL A 992 -18.20 14.14 -40.84
C VAL A 992 -17.39 13.99 -39.56
N ILE A 993 -16.45 14.90 -39.36
CA ILE A 993 -15.68 14.89 -38.09
C ILE A 993 -16.52 15.46 -36.95
N ASP A 994 -16.50 14.83 -35.80
CA ASP A 994 -17.10 15.38 -34.58
C ASP A 994 -16.47 16.75 -34.25
N GLN A 995 -17.33 17.76 -34.03
CA GLN A 995 -16.89 19.14 -33.75
C GLN A 995 -15.91 19.23 -32.57
N LYS A 996 -16.04 18.35 -31.56
CA LYS A 996 -15.15 18.29 -30.41
C LYS A 996 -13.75 17.76 -30.73
N ARG A 997 -13.58 17.18 -31.92
CA ARG A 997 -12.29 16.65 -32.42
C ARG A 997 -11.65 17.58 -33.46
N VAL A 998 -12.34 18.60 -33.92
CA VAL A 998 -11.81 19.58 -34.90
C VAL A 998 -10.63 20.34 -34.29
N VAL A 999 -9.50 20.31 -34.97
CA VAL A 999 -8.30 21.09 -34.62
C VAL A 999 -8.29 22.38 -35.43
N MET A 1000 -8.50 23.52 -34.80
CA MET A 1000 -8.34 24.82 -35.43
C MET A 1000 -6.87 24.99 -35.87
N PRO A 1001 -6.58 25.48 -37.09
CA PRO A 1001 -5.22 25.77 -37.49
C PRO A 1001 -4.64 26.84 -36.58
N THR A 1002 -3.63 26.49 -35.83
CA THR A 1002 -2.85 27.45 -35.03
C THR A 1002 -2.06 28.34 -35.97
N THR A 1003 -2.27 29.63 -35.92
CA THR A 1003 -1.50 30.66 -36.64
C THR A 1003 -0.11 30.91 -36.06
N ASP A 1004 0.29 30.16 -35.03
CA ASP A 1004 1.58 30.36 -34.36
C ASP A 1004 2.53 29.15 -34.52
N LYS A 1005 3.60 29.41 -35.25
CA LYS A 1005 4.78 28.54 -35.35
C LYS A 1005 5.71 28.74 -34.16
N ARG A 1006 5.20 28.66 -32.92
CA ARG A 1006 6.07 28.60 -31.74
C ARG A 1006 5.60 27.50 -30.82
N THR A 1007 6.57 26.71 -30.32
CA THR A 1007 6.48 25.76 -29.21
C THR A 1007 6.20 24.31 -29.57
N ALA A 1008 7.11 23.66 -30.27
CA ALA A 1008 7.27 22.19 -30.15
C ALA A 1008 8.45 21.80 -29.24
N ASP A 1009 9.37 22.73 -28.97
CA ASP A 1009 10.60 22.43 -28.21
C ASP A 1009 10.56 22.88 -26.73
N ASP A 1010 9.64 23.76 -26.33
CA ASP A 1010 9.56 24.27 -24.95
C ASP A 1010 8.76 23.36 -23.97
N GLU A 1011 7.94 22.43 -24.46
CA GLU A 1011 7.19 21.51 -23.60
C GLU A 1011 8.03 20.35 -23.05
N LEU A 1012 9.15 20.03 -23.67
CA LEU A 1012 10.04 18.94 -23.26
C LEU A 1012 10.88 19.28 -22.00
N SER A 1013 11.00 20.55 -21.62
CA SER A 1013 11.79 20.98 -20.46
C SER A 1013 10.99 21.11 -19.17
N SER A 1014 9.66 21.31 -19.24
CA SER A 1014 8.83 21.52 -18.05
C SER A 1014 8.25 20.24 -17.44
N GLU A 1015 8.20 19.13 -18.18
CA GLU A 1015 7.59 17.88 -17.73
C GLU A 1015 8.48 16.98 -16.85
N ARG A 1016 9.77 17.26 -16.71
CA ARG A 1016 10.67 16.47 -15.84
C ARG A 1016 10.51 16.74 -14.35
N GLY A 1017 9.74 17.75 -13.97
CA GLY A 1017 9.55 18.16 -12.56
C GLY A 1017 8.35 17.57 -11.82
N ALA A 1018 7.39 16.90 -12.49
CA ALA A 1018 6.07 16.62 -11.91
C ALA A 1018 5.74 15.14 -11.61
N LEU A 1019 6.72 14.25 -11.62
CA LEU A 1019 6.53 12.82 -11.33
C LEU A 1019 6.81 12.48 -9.85
N GLY A 1020 6.05 13.02 -8.96
CA GLY A 1020 6.05 12.56 -7.59
C GLY A 1020 4.69 12.77 -6.98
N TRP A 1021 3.89 11.76 -6.84
CA TRP A 1021 2.73 11.65 -5.95
C TRP A 1021 1.75 10.61 -6.48
N VAL A 1022 1.90 9.39 -6.06
CA VAL A 1022 0.78 8.45 -5.93
C VAL A 1022 0.98 7.66 -4.66
N ALA A 1023 0.20 7.97 -3.64
CA ALA A 1023 -0.04 7.07 -2.53
C ALA A 1023 -1.29 6.26 -2.82
N SER A 1024 -1.18 4.96 -2.67
CA SER A 1024 -2.26 3.97 -2.72
C SER A 1024 -3.26 4.17 -1.60
#